data_ff47152ba2b82ab60c1654bfc4cbe162
#
_entry.id   ff47152ba2b82ab60c1654bfc4cbe162
#
_cell.length_a   1.000
_cell.length_b   1.000
_cell.length_c   1.000
_cell.angle_alpha   90.00
_cell.angle_beta   90.00
_cell.angle_gamma   90.00
#
_symmetry.space_group_name_H-M   'P 1'
#
loop_
_entity.id
_entity.type
_entity.pdbx_description
1 polymer ?
#
loop_
_entity_poly.entity_id
_entity_poly.type
_entity_poly.pdbx_seq_one_letter_code
_entity_poly.pdbx_strand_id
1 'polypeptide(L)'
;MADSRTFRSNTLRLAVAVALVGPGVPQAAFGAEGLEEVIVTAQRREESVQDTPVFVTPLRAEDLVNRNIRNTEDLMSNVAGISGFTAPGARGATSLIIRGVSAGNGSNLSSDPAVGLYYDGVYMGKMLASSLDVAEFERMEVMRGPQGSLYGRNATAGAVSWITRKPSGEAGLRTTASYGNYDEIVLKINGDAPAFGEVGTGLGRLALGAGFQMRQRDGWVDNAGSGPDFDEIDRQAWRVAANWQPIDAVTVDYGYDRSDLDEVGPLQTVTAFTPVYDNPAAPQARLDRIPALQRTLAAAQFFATIPGADPRIASRWIPSLNATIADYQAAAASGERRPDRGVVDAVPTNDSWAEGHTLNVGWHAGEIGWLGDVNFRSITGFRELETYVTGDLESIDSRLDSNGIGAYNDLTHLTLAQIYGGTVQAGFPPVASPAVNSLWNFIDTLGANHSYQDTRSKYEQFSQELQLLGSTPQFDYLLGVMYFDDEGEYTRNAVFAAPLSGKPPQRYENDTTSWAYYAHGSYRFGSLDDRLVLTGGLRYTTEDKGIVYDYSAFLTPFASVPAMAASLEDSFHNLSYDGSLTYHFTDTFNAFVRYATGYRSGGFNGEVFANAYDEETVDQWEIGMKSEWLDRRLRLNASLYQYDAEDLQQSVIRVVNSAVTSALVNAGEASRWGADVEILAAPIDDLTLGLGWSYINGDFDKFPATCTGGTPPVCLNTNDIARRSAPDHQLSLTADWTFARTDSGNFDLYMQYNYQGESYAAAITTGIMGSGAAAIPYVYERQVLDSRSLLGARLSWRDIPVGNDSLRLTLYGRNLTDEDYPAYGINFGSLGMYTEQYGEPRTYGIEAAYSF
;
A
#
# COMPACT_ATOMS: atom_id res chain seq x y z
N MET A 1 -5.98 -28.65 23.63
CA MET A 1 -5.55 -30.01 23.16
C MET A 1 -5.08 -29.78 21.73
N ALA A 2 -3.81 -29.92 21.54
CA ALA A 2 -3.13 -29.64 20.29
C ALA A 2 -3.55 -30.64 19.20
N ASP A 3 -4.00 -30.14 18.07
CA ASP A 3 -4.21 -30.96 16.88
C ASP A 3 -3.13 -30.59 15.84
N SER A 4 -2.16 -31.47 15.75
CA SER A 4 -1.04 -31.40 14.84
C SER A 4 -1.51 -31.77 13.44
N ARG A 5 -1.79 -30.80 12.58
CA ARG A 5 -1.97 -31.09 11.14
C ARG A 5 -0.59 -31.15 10.47
N THR A 6 -0.28 -32.31 10.04
CA THR A 6 0.93 -32.72 9.33
C THR A 6 1.16 -31.90 8.06
N PHE A 7 2.25 -31.18 8.06
CA PHE A 7 2.87 -30.57 6.89
C PHE A 7 3.02 -31.57 5.74
N ARG A 8 2.35 -31.33 4.62
CA ARG A 8 2.57 -32.12 3.40
C ARG A 8 3.89 -31.68 2.75
N SER A 9 4.92 -32.49 2.96
CA SER A 9 6.32 -32.30 2.60
C SER A 9 6.63 -32.55 1.11
N ASN A 10 5.87 -32.04 0.18
CA ASN A 10 6.14 -32.28 -1.25
C ASN A 10 6.74 -31.13 -2.03
N THR A 11 6.69 -29.91 -1.51
CA THR A 11 7.23 -28.73 -2.21
C THR A 11 8.70 -28.43 -1.87
N LEU A 12 9.23 -28.99 -0.78
CA LEU A 12 10.62 -28.71 -0.35
C LEU A 12 11.68 -29.57 -1.05
N ARG A 13 11.28 -30.56 -1.86
CA ARG A 13 12.24 -31.48 -2.52
C ARG A 13 12.85 -30.97 -3.82
N LEU A 14 12.33 -29.89 -4.39
CA LEU A 14 12.88 -29.33 -5.63
C LEU A 14 13.94 -28.24 -5.39
N ALA A 15 13.95 -27.59 -4.25
CA ALA A 15 14.87 -26.48 -3.96
C ALA A 15 16.25 -26.92 -3.42
N VAL A 16 16.41 -28.16 -2.97
CA VAL A 16 17.67 -28.65 -2.38
C VAL A 16 18.55 -29.41 -3.38
N ALA A 17 18.08 -29.72 -4.56
CA ALA A 17 18.82 -30.52 -5.55
C ALA A 17 19.89 -29.77 -6.36
N VAL A 18 20.00 -28.42 -6.22
CA VAL A 18 20.96 -27.61 -6.96
C VAL A 18 22.29 -27.37 -6.19
N ALA A 19 22.37 -27.70 -4.92
CA ALA A 19 23.50 -27.35 -4.06
C ALA A 19 24.60 -28.41 -3.89
N LEU A 20 24.55 -29.56 -4.59
CA LEU A 20 25.56 -30.63 -4.45
C LEU A 20 26.12 -31.05 -5.80
N VAL A 21 26.95 -30.21 -6.41
CA VAL A 21 27.92 -30.65 -7.41
C VAL A 21 29.30 -30.68 -6.77
N GLY A 22 29.84 -31.90 -6.65
CA GLY A 22 31.13 -32.16 -6.02
C GLY A 22 32.34 -31.62 -6.77
N PRO A 23 33.53 -31.63 -6.18
CA PRO A 23 34.73 -30.96 -6.66
C PRO A 23 35.34 -31.70 -7.82
N GLY A 24 35.37 -31.06 -8.98
CA GLY A 24 36.11 -31.64 -10.16
C GLY A 24 35.90 -30.88 -11.47
N VAL A 25 36.01 -29.54 -11.47
CA VAL A 25 36.11 -28.78 -12.71
C VAL A 25 37.48 -28.08 -12.75
N PRO A 26 38.28 -28.18 -13.82
CA PRO A 26 39.56 -27.50 -13.89
C PRO A 26 39.36 -25.99 -13.90
N GLN A 27 40.09 -25.30 -13.02
CA GLN A 27 40.17 -23.86 -12.91
C GLN A 27 40.77 -23.28 -14.22
N ALA A 28 39.89 -22.87 -15.12
CA ALA A 28 40.28 -21.94 -16.19
C ALA A 28 40.27 -20.54 -15.53
N ALA A 29 41.42 -19.94 -15.42
CA ALA A 29 41.59 -18.57 -14.95
C ALA A 29 41.05 -17.60 -16.01
N PHE A 30 39.74 -17.34 -15.99
CA PHE A 30 39.14 -16.16 -16.61
C PHE A 30 38.92 -15.15 -15.52
N GLY A 31 39.34 -13.91 -15.74
CA GLY A 31 39.10 -12.81 -14.84
C GLY A 31 37.60 -12.53 -14.78
N ALA A 32 36.97 -13.14 -13.81
CA ALA A 32 35.52 -12.96 -13.58
C ALA A 32 35.30 -11.59 -12.96
N GLU A 33 34.39 -10.83 -13.52
CA GLU A 33 33.89 -9.60 -12.91
C GLU A 33 33.07 -9.97 -11.68
N GLY A 34 33.38 -9.37 -10.50
CA GLY A 34 32.59 -9.52 -9.28
C GLY A 34 31.27 -8.76 -9.39
N LEU A 35 30.39 -8.95 -8.42
CA LEU A 35 29.15 -8.18 -8.30
C LEU A 35 29.46 -6.68 -8.25
N GLU A 36 28.70 -5.89 -9.00
CA GLU A 36 28.84 -4.44 -9.03
C GLU A 36 28.62 -3.83 -7.65
N GLU A 37 29.36 -2.78 -7.34
CA GLU A 37 29.12 -1.96 -6.19
C GLU A 37 27.82 -1.18 -6.39
N VAL A 38 26.97 -1.15 -5.35
CA VAL A 38 25.69 -0.43 -5.39
C VAL A 38 25.79 0.78 -4.50
N ILE A 39 25.63 1.96 -5.09
CA ILE A 39 25.60 3.24 -4.39
C ILE A 39 24.17 3.56 -4.04
N VAL A 40 23.95 3.98 -2.78
CA VAL A 40 22.66 4.40 -2.24
C VAL A 40 22.75 5.80 -1.63
N THR A 41 21.60 6.42 -1.44
CA THR A 41 21.48 7.73 -0.78
C THR A 41 20.71 7.66 0.55
N ALA A 42 20.69 6.48 1.16
CA ALA A 42 19.94 6.19 2.38
C ALA A 42 20.29 7.09 3.58
N GLN A 43 21.53 7.57 3.65
CA GLN A 43 21.96 8.57 4.66
C GLN A 43 22.02 10.01 4.10
N ARG A 44 21.22 10.34 3.08
CA ARG A 44 21.22 11.63 2.37
C ARG A 44 22.57 11.98 1.73
N ARG A 45 23.47 10.98 1.60
CA ARG A 45 24.77 11.01 0.93
C ARG A 45 24.90 9.81 0.03
N GLU A 46 25.67 9.95 -1.03
CA GLU A 46 26.09 8.83 -1.86
C GLU A 46 27.13 7.99 -1.09
N GLU A 47 26.79 6.74 -0.82
CA GLU A 47 27.65 5.78 -0.13
C GLU A 47 27.41 4.37 -0.62
N SER A 48 28.39 3.47 -0.42
CA SER A 48 28.19 2.06 -0.72
C SER A 48 27.09 1.46 0.17
N VAL A 49 26.21 0.65 -0.43
CA VAL A 49 25.21 -0.10 0.36
C VAL A 49 25.88 -0.97 1.41
N GLN A 50 27.13 -1.40 1.18
CA GLN A 50 27.88 -2.23 2.12
C GLN A 50 28.39 -1.45 3.34
N ASP A 51 28.55 -0.11 3.23
CA ASP A 51 29.03 0.71 4.34
C ASP A 51 27.88 1.36 5.16
N THR A 52 26.67 1.35 4.63
CA THR A 52 25.50 1.94 5.27
C THR A 52 25.03 1.11 6.47
N PRO A 53 24.98 1.63 7.73
CA PRO A 53 24.58 0.87 8.92
C PRO A 53 23.06 0.77 9.09
N VAL A 54 22.37 0.45 8.02
CA VAL A 54 20.93 0.19 7.97
C VAL A 54 20.64 -0.86 6.90
N PHE A 55 19.58 -1.64 7.08
CA PHE A 55 19.18 -2.61 6.07
C PHE A 55 18.46 -1.90 4.92
N VAL A 56 19.13 -1.83 3.77
CA VAL A 56 18.63 -1.17 2.54
C VAL A 56 18.58 -2.18 1.42
N THR A 57 17.43 -2.26 0.74
CA THR A 57 17.27 -3.00 -0.52
C THR A 57 17.28 -2.02 -1.68
N PRO A 58 18.40 -1.88 -2.40
CA PRO A 58 18.46 -1.07 -3.61
C PRO A 58 17.92 -1.88 -4.80
N LEU A 59 17.09 -1.25 -5.63
CA LEU A 59 16.57 -1.80 -6.89
C LEU A 59 16.99 -0.86 -8.02
N ARG A 60 17.92 -1.31 -8.86
CA ARG A 60 18.40 -0.56 -10.02
C ARG A 60 17.33 -0.55 -11.13
N ALA A 61 17.50 0.30 -12.14
CA ALA A 61 16.59 0.36 -13.29
C ALA A 61 16.35 -1.02 -13.94
N GLU A 62 17.40 -1.85 -14.07
CA GLU A 62 17.28 -3.20 -14.60
C GLU A 62 16.48 -4.13 -13.68
N ASP A 63 16.67 -4.05 -12.37
CA ASP A 63 15.90 -4.81 -11.37
C ASP A 63 14.42 -4.43 -11.44
N LEU A 64 14.10 -3.14 -11.58
CA LEU A 64 12.73 -2.66 -11.73
C LEU A 64 12.07 -3.23 -13.00
N VAL A 65 12.80 -3.23 -14.13
CA VAL A 65 12.32 -3.79 -15.41
C VAL A 65 12.14 -5.30 -15.30
N ASN A 66 13.15 -6.03 -14.80
CA ASN A 66 13.14 -7.49 -14.73
C ASN A 66 12.07 -8.01 -13.78
N ARG A 67 11.87 -7.36 -12.63
CA ARG A 67 10.81 -7.67 -11.64
C ARG A 67 9.46 -7.06 -12.01
N ASN A 68 9.40 -6.27 -13.10
CA ASN A 68 8.19 -5.56 -13.51
C ASN A 68 7.61 -4.66 -12.42
N ILE A 69 8.50 -3.98 -11.67
CA ILE A 69 8.12 -2.97 -10.67
C ILE A 69 7.97 -1.64 -11.39
N ARG A 70 6.75 -1.13 -11.46
CA ARG A 70 6.39 0.10 -12.16
C ARG A 70 6.03 1.21 -11.21
N ASN A 71 5.46 0.84 -10.06
CA ASN A 71 4.97 1.76 -9.03
C ASN A 71 5.11 1.14 -7.63
N THR A 72 4.61 1.83 -6.63
CA THR A 72 4.67 1.44 -5.22
C THR A 72 3.88 0.14 -4.93
N GLU A 73 2.77 -0.10 -5.63
CA GLU A 73 1.94 -1.29 -5.45
C GLU A 73 2.71 -2.58 -5.81
N ASP A 74 3.50 -2.54 -6.87
CA ASP A 74 4.27 -3.70 -7.33
C ASP A 74 5.32 -4.15 -6.30
N LEU A 75 5.77 -3.28 -5.38
CA LEU A 75 6.71 -3.63 -4.30
C LEU A 75 6.18 -4.73 -3.40
N MET A 76 4.87 -4.71 -3.09
CA MET A 76 4.25 -5.65 -2.17
C MET A 76 4.33 -7.12 -2.62
N SER A 77 4.48 -7.35 -3.91
CA SER A 77 4.55 -8.69 -4.49
C SER A 77 5.97 -9.08 -4.91
N ASN A 78 6.91 -8.13 -4.97
CA ASN A 78 8.22 -8.34 -5.60
C ASN A 78 9.41 -8.19 -4.66
N VAL A 79 9.22 -7.64 -3.46
CA VAL A 79 10.28 -7.41 -2.49
C VAL A 79 9.94 -8.05 -1.15
N ALA A 80 10.75 -9.01 -0.69
CA ALA A 80 10.55 -9.63 0.63
C ALA A 80 10.66 -8.58 1.75
N GLY A 81 9.82 -8.70 2.77
CA GLY A 81 9.74 -7.76 3.90
C GLY A 81 8.88 -6.52 3.63
N ILE A 82 8.30 -6.41 2.44
CA ILE A 82 7.28 -5.43 2.11
C ILE A 82 5.96 -6.15 1.88
N SER A 83 4.93 -5.71 2.53
CA SER A 83 3.55 -6.11 2.30
C SER A 83 2.65 -4.89 2.26
N GLY A 84 1.36 -5.07 2.24
CA GLY A 84 0.43 -3.96 2.23
C GLY A 84 -0.86 -4.29 1.53
N PHE A 85 -1.62 -3.28 1.21
CA PHE A 85 -2.88 -3.42 0.51
C PHE A 85 -3.25 -2.12 -0.22
N THR A 86 -4.06 -2.26 -1.24
CA THR A 86 -4.76 -1.16 -1.92
C THR A 86 -6.25 -1.27 -1.57
N ALA A 87 -6.82 -0.20 -1.01
CA ALA A 87 -8.23 -0.22 -0.61
C ALA A 87 -9.16 -0.30 -1.83
N PRO A 88 -10.37 -0.87 -1.69
CA PRO A 88 -11.34 -0.95 -2.78
C PRO A 88 -11.63 0.40 -3.41
N GLY A 89 -11.60 0.45 -4.75
CA GLY A 89 -11.84 1.66 -5.52
C GLY A 89 -10.74 2.73 -5.43
N ALA A 90 -9.73 2.56 -4.58
CA ALA A 90 -8.67 3.55 -4.37
C ALA A 90 -7.34 3.12 -5.00
N ARG A 91 -7.35 2.60 -6.23
CA ARG A 91 -6.11 2.39 -6.99
C ARG A 91 -5.29 3.67 -7.01
N GLY A 92 -3.97 3.56 -6.84
CA GLY A 92 -3.12 4.74 -6.65
C GLY A 92 -2.88 5.11 -5.19
N ALA A 93 -3.65 4.57 -4.23
CA ALA A 93 -3.47 4.77 -2.79
C ALA A 93 -3.03 3.47 -2.11
N THR A 94 -1.75 3.15 -2.18
CA THR A 94 -1.18 1.91 -1.63
C THR A 94 -0.69 2.10 -0.20
N SER A 95 -1.22 1.35 0.73
CA SER A 95 -0.75 1.30 2.12
C SER A 95 0.39 0.29 2.25
N LEU A 96 1.63 0.76 2.27
CA LEU A 96 2.80 -0.08 2.48
C LEU A 96 2.96 -0.46 3.95
N ILE A 97 3.43 -1.68 4.17
CA ILE A 97 3.74 -2.27 5.48
C ILE A 97 5.16 -2.81 5.42
N ILE A 98 6.04 -2.33 6.30
CA ILE A 98 7.41 -2.82 6.47
C ILE A 98 7.56 -3.30 7.91
N ARG A 99 8.17 -4.48 8.11
CA ARG A 99 8.37 -5.08 9.45
C ARG A 99 7.07 -5.13 10.28
N GLY A 100 5.91 -5.35 9.59
CA GLY A 100 4.60 -5.46 10.22
C GLY A 100 3.99 -4.16 10.75
N VAL A 101 4.62 -3.02 10.50
CA VAL A 101 4.09 -1.70 10.86
C VAL A 101 3.20 -1.20 9.76
N SER A 102 1.93 -1.03 10.08
CA SER A 102 0.87 -0.65 9.15
C SER A 102 0.51 0.82 9.31
N ALA A 103 0.39 1.51 8.21
CA ALA A 103 -0.37 2.77 8.16
C ALA A 103 -1.87 2.49 8.29
N GLY A 104 -2.64 3.53 8.55
CA GLY A 104 -4.07 3.50 8.38
C GLY A 104 -4.51 3.25 6.92
N ASN A 105 -5.72 3.61 6.57
CA ASN A 105 -6.22 3.53 5.21
C ASN A 105 -5.58 4.63 4.34
N GLY A 106 -4.78 4.25 3.35
CA GLY A 106 -4.08 5.18 2.45
C GLY A 106 -4.98 6.07 1.58
N SER A 107 -6.26 5.72 1.46
CA SER A 107 -7.26 6.55 0.75
C SER A 107 -7.81 7.71 1.58
N ASN A 108 -7.44 7.83 2.86
CA ASN A 108 -7.94 8.86 3.76
C ASN A 108 -6.91 9.99 3.91
N LEU A 109 -7.27 11.21 3.50
CA LEU A 109 -6.41 12.40 3.61
C LEU A 109 -6.03 12.77 5.04
N SER A 110 -6.85 12.42 6.03
CA SER A 110 -6.58 12.72 7.43
C SER A 110 -5.63 11.70 8.10
N SER A 111 -5.18 10.67 7.38
CA SER A 111 -4.28 9.64 7.88
C SER A 111 -2.88 9.80 7.28
N ASP A 112 -1.87 9.81 8.15
CA ASP A 112 -0.47 9.85 7.72
C ASP A 112 0.10 8.43 7.51
N PRO A 113 1.06 8.25 6.58
CA PRO A 113 1.72 6.96 6.35
C PRO A 113 2.64 6.56 7.50
N ALA A 114 2.93 5.25 7.65
CA ALA A 114 4.00 4.74 8.52
C ALA A 114 5.32 4.53 7.76
N VAL A 115 5.27 4.49 6.43
CA VAL A 115 6.41 4.41 5.52
C VAL A 115 6.57 5.74 4.82
N GLY A 116 7.70 6.41 5.02
CA GLY A 116 8.01 7.67 4.34
C GLY A 116 8.23 7.44 2.84
N LEU A 117 7.51 8.14 1.98
CA LEU A 117 7.71 8.09 0.53
C LEU A 117 8.45 9.33 0.06
N TYR A 118 9.45 9.14 -0.79
CA TYR A 118 10.28 10.22 -1.33
C TYR A 118 10.44 10.09 -2.83
N TYR A 119 10.29 11.21 -3.53
CA TYR A 119 10.47 11.31 -4.96
C TYR A 119 11.54 12.38 -5.26
N ASP A 120 12.70 11.98 -5.79
CA ASP A 120 13.88 12.84 -5.99
C ASP A 120 14.26 13.68 -4.74
N GLY A 121 14.07 13.08 -3.55
CA GLY A 121 14.33 13.71 -2.26
C GLY A 121 13.16 14.50 -1.66
N VAL A 122 12.10 14.79 -2.42
CA VAL A 122 10.88 15.44 -1.94
C VAL A 122 10.00 14.45 -1.19
N TYR A 123 9.62 14.79 0.04
CA TYR A 123 8.69 14.00 0.84
C TYR A 123 7.27 14.04 0.27
N MET A 124 6.61 12.89 0.20
CA MET A 124 5.22 12.73 -0.21
C MET A 124 4.34 12.63 1.05
N GLY A 125 3.54 13.66 1.32
CA GLY A 125 2.77 13.75 2.57
C GLY A 125 1.64 12.76 2.68
N LYS A 126 1.05 12.34 1.57
CA LYS A 126 -0.11 11.41 1.52
C LYS A 126 0.14 10.25 0.57
N MET A 127 -0.52 9.13 0.86
CA MET A 127 -0.40 7.90 0.06
C MET A 127 -1.32 7.88 -1.17
N LEU A 128 -2.23 8.83 -1.28
CA LEU A 128 -3.23 8.91 -2.38
C LEU A 128 -2.62 8.97 -3.78
N ALA A 129 -1.39 9.42 -3.93
CA ALA A 129 -0.68 9.44 -5.20
C ALA A 129 0.60 8.59 -5.15
N SER A 130 0.66 7.61 -4.27
CA SER A 130 1.87 6.78 -4.10
C SER A 130 2.15 5.85 -5.28
N SER A 131 1.14 5.53 -6.08
CA SER A 131 1.27 4.69 -7.27
C SER A 131 1.47 5.52 -8.54
N LEU A 132 2.35 6.52 -8.49
CA LEU A 132 2.74 7.29 -9.65
C LEU A 132 3.47 6.39 -10.65
N ASP A 133 2.93 6.28 -11.85
CA ASP A 133 3.63 5.73 -12.99
C ASP A 133 4.53 6.83 -13.56
N VAL A 134 5.82 6.78 -13.30
CA VAL A 134 6.80 7.72 -13.85
C VAL A 134 7.54 7.09 -15.02
N ALA A 135 7.83 7.90 -16.02
CA ALA A 135 8.36 7.41 -17.28
C ALA A 135 9.72 6.67 -17.15
N GLU A 136 10.62 7.11 -16.25
CA GLU A 136 11.93 6.47 -16.10
C GLU A 136 12.56 6.70 -14.71
N PHE A 137 12.81 5.61 -14.00
CA PHE A 137 13.59 5.62 -12.76
C PHE A 137 15.03 5.21 -13.01
N GLU A 138 15.96 5.80 -12.29
CA GLU A 138 17.35 5.33 -12.19
C GLU A 138 17.44 4.18 -11.21
N ARG A 139 16.83 4.33 -10.05
CA ARG A 139 16.78 3.32 -8.99
C ARG A 139 15.68 3.64 -7.97
N MET A 140 15.42 2.64 -7.12
CA MET A 140 14.59 2.76 -5.93
C MET A 140 15.38 2.23 -4.73
N GLU A 141 15.24 2.87 -3.58
CA GLU A 141 15.88 2.46 -2.34
C GLU A 141 14.81 2.21 -1.27
N VAL A 142 14.79 1.00 -0.70
CA VAL A 142 13.88 0.64 0.39
C VAL A 142 14.69 0.49 1.67
N MET A 143 14.49 1.41 2.60
CA MET A 143 15.11 1.43 3.93
C MET A 143 14.14 0.83 4.94
N ARG A 144 14.60 -0.15 5.73
CA ARG A 144 13.76 -0.83 6.71
C ARG A 144 14.05 -0.37 8.13
N GLY A 145 12.97 -0.36 8.95
CA GLY A 145 13.01 0.12 10.32
C GLY A 145 12.99 1.64 10.43
N PRO A 146 12.90 2.19 11.66
CA PRO A 146 12.68 3.61 11.89
C PRO A 146 13.76 4.50 11.27
N GLN A 147 13.31 5.57 10.59
CA GLN A 147 14.16 6.56 9.91
C GLN A 147 13.90 7.99 10.41
N GLY A 148 13.47 8.15 11.66
CA GLY A 148 13.01 9.42 12.19
C GLY A 148 14.05 10.55 12.17
N SER A 149 15.35 10.26 12.34
CA SER A 149 16.42 11.26 12.41
C SER A 149 16.74 11.93 11.08
N LEU A 150 16.71 11.19 9.95
CA LEU A 150 17.05 11.69 8.62
C LEU A 150 15.85 11.95 7.73
N TYR A 151 14.88 11.06 7.78
CA TYR A 151 13.68 11.13 6.95
C TYR A 151 12.53 11.82 7.70
N GLY A 152 12.54 11.78 9.02
CA GLY A 152 11.66 12.58 9.86
C GLY A 152 10.32 11.93 10.14
N ARG A 153 9.24 12.73 10.07
CA ARG A 153 7.90 12.28 10.40
C ARG A 153 7.43 11.13 9.50
N ASN A 154 6.55 10.30 10.03
CA ASN A 154 5.85 9.29 9.26
C ASN A 154 6.77 8.24 8.61
N ALA A 155 7.92 7.97 9.23
CA ALA A 155 8.89 6.96 8.83
C ALA A 155 9.17 5.95 9.96
N THR A 156 8.12 5.52 10.67
CA THR A 156 8.20 4.56 11.78
C THR A 156 8.53 3.15 11.30
N ALA A 157 8.04 2.76 10.12
CA ALA A 157 8.29 1.46 9.52
C ALA A 157 9.53 1.43 8.63
N GLY A 158 9.86 2.56 8.02
CA GLY A 158 10.93 2.70 7.04
C GLY A 158 10.67 3.83 6.06
N ALA A 159 11.44 3.83 4.96
CA ALA A 159 11.26 4.78 3.89
C ALA A 159 11.50 4.15 2.51
N VAL A 160 10.80 4.63 1.50
CA VAL A 160 11.00 4.28 0.09
C VAL A 160 11.36 5.55 -0.67
N SER A 161 12.50 5.54 -1.34
CA SER A 161 12.99 6.65 -2.15
C SER A 161 13.05 6.27 -3.62
N TRP A 162 12.31 6.99 -4.44
CA TRP A 162 12.32 6.91 -5.89
C TRP A 162 13.27 7.96 -6.44
N ILE A 163 14.25 7.54 -7.20
CA ILE A 163 15.22 8.40 -7.84
C ILE A 163 15.05 8.30 -9.36
N THR A 164 14.73 9.43 -9.98
CA THR A 164 14.52 9.48 -11.43
C THR A 164 15.82 9.67 -12.17
N ARG A 165 15.85 9.19 -13.41
CA ARG A 165 16.99 9.40 -14.28
C ARG A 165 17.14 10.85 -14.68
N LYS A 166 18.36 11.38 -14.53
CA LYS A 166 18.72 12.73 -14.98
C LYS A 166 19.01 12.74 -16.48
N PRO A 167 18.71 13.86 -17.19
CA PRO A 167 19.11 14.02 -18.59
C PRO A 167 20.61 13.88 -18.78
N SER A 168 21.03 13.03 -19.71
CA SER A 168 22.46 12.77 -19.98
C SER A 168 23.17 13.95 -20.66
N GLY A 169 22.44 14.69 -21.47
CA GLY A 169 22.97 15.71 -22.36
C GLY A 169 23.65 15.14 -23.61
N GLU A 170 23.46 13.87 -23.87
CA GLU A 170 23.76 13.20 -25.14
C GLU A 170 22.44 12.93 -25.87
N ALA A 171 22.44 13.02 -27.19
CA ALA A 171 21.24 12.67 -27.95
C ALA A 171 20.93 11.19 -27.75
N GLY A 172 19.73 10.88 -27.31
CA GLY A 172 19.32 9.51 -27.06
C GLY A 172 17.81 9.33 -27.07
N LEU A 173 17.35 8.18 -27.54
CA LEU A 173 15.95 7.77 -27.50
C LEU A 173 15.87 6.34 -26.99
N ARG A 174 15.03 6.11 -26.00
CA ARG A 174 14.70 4.80 -25.44
C ARG A 174 13.19 4.61 -25.56
N THR A 175 12.80 3.60 -26.31
CA THR A 175 11.39 3.30 -26.55
C THR A 175 11.12 1.85 -26.19
N THR A 176 10.06 1.60 -25.45
CA THR A 176 9.58 0.25 -25.13
C THR A 176 8.12 0.16 -25.53
N ALA A 177 7.75 -0.88 -26.28
CA ALA A 177 6.38 -1.22 -26.62
C ALA A 177 6.12 -2.67 -26.25
N SER A 178 5.01 -2.95 -25.56
CA SER A 178 4.61 -4.32 -25.26
C SER A 178 3.14 -4.57 -25.56
N TYR A 179 2.83 -5.83 -25.86
CA TYR A 179 1.47 -6.32 -26.05
C TYR A 179 1.30 -7.65 -25.30
N GLY A 180 0.22 -7.76 -24.53
CA GLY A 180 -0.07 -8.93 -23.69
C GLY A 180 -1.50 -9.41 -23.79
N ASN A 181 -1.81 -10.50 -23.03
CA ASN A 181 -3.19 -10.93 -22.87
C ASN A 181 -4.01 -9.85 -22.12
N TYR A 182 -5.35 -9.95 -22.20
CA TYR A 182 -6.30 -8.89 -21.81
C TYR A 182 -6.06 -7.58 -22.58
N ASP A 183 -5.60 -7.70 -23.83
CA ASP A 183 -5.27 -6.58 -24.72
C ASP A 183 -4.37 -5.51 -24.06
N GLU A 184 -3.47 -5.96 -23.15
CA GLU A 184 -2.52 -5.07 -22.47
C GLU A 184 -1.58 -4.44 -23.48
N ILE A 185 -1.57 -3.12 -23.54
CA ILE A 185 -0.63 -2.30 -24.33
C ILE A 185 0.15 -1.41 -23.37
N VAL A 186 1.48 -1.45 -23.47
CA VAL A 186 2.36 -0.51 -22.78
C VAL A 186 3.25 0.16 -23.80
N LEU A 187 3.32 1.48 -23.76
CA LEU A 187 4.25 2.29 -24.56
C LEU A 187 5.03 3.20 -23.60
N LYS A 188 6.37 3.16 -23.69
CA LYS A 188 7.27 4.08 -23.00
C LYS A 188 8.19 4.73 -24.01
N ILE A 189 8.34 6.06 -23.95
CA ILE A 189 9.23 6.83 -24.80
C ILE A 189 9.98 7.81 -23.93
N ASN A 190 11.30 7.70 -23.91
CA ASN A 190 12.19 8.62 -23.17
C ASN A 190 13.25 9.15 -24.12
N GLY A 191 13.44 10.44 -24.16
CA GLY A 191 14.41 11.10 -25.02
C GLY A 191 15.26 12.12 -24.27
N ASP A 192 16.54 12.14 -24.61
CA ASP A 192 17.51 13.14 -24.15
C ASP A 192 17.96 14.00 -25.34
N ALA A 193 17.98 15.32 -25.16
CA ALA A 193 18.55 16.24 -26.14
C ALA A 193 20.07 16.39 -25.91
N PRO A 194 20.83 16.68 -26.97
CA PRO A 194 22.22 17.10 -26.80
C PRO A 194 22.30 18.33 -25.90
N ALA A 195 23.29 18.34 -25.01
CA ALA A 195 23.49 19.48 -24.09
C ALA A 195 23.76 20.78 -24.86
N PHE A 196 23.20 21.86 -24.36
CA PHE A 196 23.46 23.19 -24.86
C PHE A 196 24.52 23.87 -24.00
N GLY A 197 25.55 24.46 -24.62
CA GLY A 197 26.63 25.17 -23.95
C GLY A 197 27.63 24.25 -23.24
N GLU A 198 28.59 24.85 -22.56
CA GLU A 198 29.64 24.17 -21.80
C GLU A 198 29.76 24.77 -20.40
N VAL A 199 30.10 23.93 -19.43
CA VAL A 199 30.27 24.36 -18.02
C VAL A 199 31.31 25.49 -17.93
N GLY A 200 30.99 26.54 -17.17
CA GLY A 200 31.88 27.70 -16.97
C GLY A 200 31.92 28.71 -18.14
N THR A 201 31.14 28.52 -19.21
CA THR A 201 31.05 29.45 -20.33
C THR A 201 29.61 29.89 -20.63
N GLY A 202 29.38 31.15 -20.95
CA GLY A 202 28.04 31.66 -21.30
C GLY A 202 26.99 31.38 -20.22
N LEU A 203 25.94 30.62 -20.59
CA LEU A 203 24.89 30.16 -19.66
C LEU A 203 25.24 28.83 -18.97
N GLY A 204 26.41 28.24 -19.22
CA GLY A 204 26.76 26.91 -18.72
C GLY A 204 26.22 25.77 -19.60
N ARG A 205 26.32 24.54 -19.10
CA ARG A 205 25.81 23.32 -19.75
C ARG A 205 24.36 23.07 -19.30
N LEU A 206 23.45 22.97 -20.25
CA LEU A 206 22.04 22.62 -20.03
C LEU A 206 21.71 21.33 -20.79
N ALA A 207 21.34 20.27 -20.06
CA ALA A 207 20.80 19.03 -20.58
C ALA A 207 19.30 18.96 -20.34
N LEU A 208 18.54 18.52 -21.34
CA LEU A 208 17.08 18.39 -21.29
C LEU A 208 16.66 16.96 -21.65
N GLY A 209 15.66 16.45 -20.95
CA GLY A 209 15.04 15.16 -21.22
C GLY A 209 13.53 15.22 -21.08
N ALA A 210 12.84 14.34 -21.78
CA ALA A 210 11.40 14.17 -21.67
C ALA A 210 11.03 12.70 -21.77
N GLY A 211 10.00 12.31 -21.04
CA GLY A 211 9.46 10.96 -21.02
C GLY A 211 7.94 10.96 -21.11
N PHE A 212 7.42 9.92 -21.73
CA PHE A 212 6.00 9.60 -21.80
C PHE A 212 5.82 8.10 -21.59
N GLN A 213 4.80 7.75 -20.82
CA GLN A 213 4.37 6.37 -20.64
C GLN A 213 2.85 6.29 -20.77
N MET A 214 2.38 5.21 -21.39
CA MET A 214 0.98 4.85 -21.49
C MET A 214 0.85 3.37 -21.19
N ARG A 215 -0.19 3.00 -20.45
CA ARG A 215 -0.58 1.61 -20.18
C ARG A 215 -2.09 1.49 -20.26
N GLN A 216 -2.56 0.59 -21.10
CA GLN A 216 -3.97 0.21 -21.21
C GLN A 216 -4.08 -1.29 -21.12
N ARG A 217 -5.13 -1.78 -20.44
CA ARG A 217 -5.43 -3.21 -20.33
C ARG A 217 -6.90 -3.39 -20.01
N ASP A 218 -7.55 -4.30 -20.71
CA ASP A 218 -8.93 -4.70 -20.43
C ASP A 218 -9.04 -5.37 -19.05
N GLY A 219 -10.20 -5.29 -18.42
CA GLY A 219 -10.49 -6.00 -17.18
C GLY A 219 -10.40 -7.51 -17.34
N TRP A 220 -10.07 -8.22 -16.27
CA TRP A 220 -10.03 -9.70 -16.29
C TRP A 220 -11.24 -10.37 -15.64
N VAL A 221 -12.18 -9.60 -15.08
CA VAL A 221 -13.44 -10.10 -14.56
C VAL A 221 -14.58 -9.48 -15.35
N ASP A 222 -15.33 -10.31 -16.09
CA ASP A 222 -16.46 -9.86 -16.93
C ASP A 222 -17.51 -9.13 -16.08
N ASN A 223 -17.94 -7.96 -16.50
CA ASN A 223 -19.08 -7.29 -15.92
C ASN A 223 -20.38 -7.81 -16.54
N ALA A 224 -21.08 -8.67 -15.80
CA ALA A 224 -22.37 -9.19 -16.22
C ALA A 224 -23.49 -8.15 -16.27
N GLY A 225 -23.20 -6.96 -15.76
CA GLY A 225 -24.10 -5.81 -15.76
C GLY A 225 -23.91 -4.88 -16.95
N SER A 226 -24.04 -3.59 -16.67
CA SER A 226 -23.74 -2.52 -17.62
C SER A 226 -22.46 -1.81 -17.17
N GLY A 227 -21.54 -1.61 -18.10
CA GLY A 227 -20.28 -0.91 -17.83
C GLY A 227 -19.07 -1.72 -18.29
N PRO A 228 -17.86 -1.21 -18.09
CA PRO A 228 -16.62 -1.91 -18.40
C PRO A 228 -16.39 -3.11 -17.47
N ASP A 229 -15.46 -3.98 -17.84
CA ASP A 229 -15.04 -5.12 -17.06
C ASP A 229 -14.22 -4.65 -15.83
N PHE A 230 -14.22 -5.46 -14.76
CA PHE A 230 -13.49 -5.10 -13.54
C PHE A 230 -11.99 -5.30 -13.69
N ASP A 231 -11.21 -4.45 -13.03
CA ASP A 231 -9.75 -4.41 -13.11
C ASP A 231 -9.19 -3.85 -14.42
N GLU A 232 -9.94 -3.05 -15.16
CA GLU A 232 -9.46 -2.30 -16.31
C GLU A 232 -8.41 -1.26 -15.87
N ILE A 233 -7.37 -1.06 -16.70
CA ILE A 233 -6.31 -0.09 -16.49
C ILE A 233 -6.24 0.86 -17.69
N ASP A 234 -6.30 2.17 -17.43
CA ASP A 234 -5.89 3.22 -18.35
C ASP A 234 -5.06 4.26 -17.59
N ARG A 235 -3.75 4.29 -17.89
CA ARG A 235 -2.79 5.20 -17.24
C ARG A 235 -1.95 5.90 -18.27
N GLN A 236 -1.66 7.17 -17.99
CA GLN A 236 -0.72 7.98 -18.77
C GLN A 236 0.16 8.78 -17.82
N ALA A 237 1.43 8.90 -18.16
CA ALA A 237 2.36 9.71 -17.38
C ALA A 237 3.34 10.46 -18.27
N TRP A 238 3.68 11.68 -17.87
CA TRP A 238 4.66 12.55 -18.54
C TRP A 238 5.71 13.01 -17.55
N ARG A 239 6.90 13.19 -18.08
CA ARG A 239 7.99 13.81 -17.34
C ARG A 239 8.80 14.72 -18.24
N VAL A 240 9.17 15.87 -17.71
CA VAL A 240 10.17 16.76 -18.32
C VAL A 240 11.24 17.04 -17.28
N ALA A 241 12.50 16.94 -17.67
CA ALA A 241 13.61 17.17 -16.77
C ALA A 241 14.69 18.05 -17.41
N ALA A 242 15.36 18.80 -16.56
CA ALA A 242 16.50 19.63 -16.92
C ALA A 242 17.62 19.45 -15.90
N ASN A 243 18.87 19.32 -16.40
CA ASN A 243 20.07 19.40 -15.59
C ASN A 243 20.89 20.57 -16.11
N TRP A 244 21.11 21.57 -15.27
CA TRP A 244 21.84 22.77 -15.61
C TRP A 244 23.06 22.96 -14.72
N GLN A 245 24.21 23.08 -15.36
CA GLN A 245 25.52 23.30 -14.74
C GLN A 245 26.10 24.63 -15.25
N PRO A 246 25.82 25.77 -14.61
CA PRO A 246 26.36 27.06 -15.01
C PRO A 246 27.88 27.16 -14.83
N ILE A 247 28.39 26.56 -13.76
CA ILE A 247 29.81 26.45 -13.39
C ILE A 247 30.05 25.10 -12.71
N ASP A 248 31.30 24.63 -12.62
CA ASP A 248 31.64 23.34 -12.01
C ASP A 248 31.10 23.16 -10.57
N ALA A 249 31.01 24.27 -9.84
CA ALA A 249 30.58 24.28 -8.45
C ALA A 249 29.04 24.24 -8.26
N VAL A 250 28.24 24.44 -9.30
CA VAL A 250 26.78 24.57 -9.18
C VAL A 250 26.05 23.62 -10.11
N THR A 251 25.13 22.85 -9.54
CA THR A 251 24.23 21.98 -10.28
C THR A 251 22.78 22.31 -9.93
N VAL A 252 21.93 22.40 -10.95
CA VAL A 252 20.50 22.62 -10.79
C VAL A 252 19.76 21.52 -11.55
N ASP A 253 19.01 20.69 -10.80
CA ASP A 253 18.15 19.67 -11.36
C ASP A 253 16.70 20.11 -11.21
N TYR A 254 15.95 20.13 -12.28
CA TYR A 254 14.52 20.41 -12.29
C TYR A 254 13.79 19.24 -12.92
N GLY A 255 12.69 18.83 -12.31
CA GLY A 255 11.75 17.82 -12.81
C GLY A 255 10.31 18.32 -12.71
N TYR A 256 9.53 18.04 -13.76
CA TYR A 256 8.08 18.10 -13.74
C TYR A 256 7.57 16.73 -14.11
N ASP A 257 6.63 16.21 -13.35
CA ASP A 257 5.94 14.95 -13.62
C ASP A 257 4.42 15.12 -13.50
N ARG A 258 3.68 14.36 -14.32
CA ARG A 258 2.23 14.23 -14.22
C ARG A 258 1.81 12.80 -14.54
N SER A 259 0.84 12.28 -13.79
CA SER A 259 0.21 10.97 -14.00
C SER A 259 -1.31 11.13 -13.95
N ASP A 260 -2.00 10.57 -14.94
CA ASP A 260 -3.45 10.51 -15.02
C ASP A 260 -3.88 9.03 -15.04
N LEU A 261 -4.89 8.69 -14.26
CA LEU A 261 -5.46 7.35 -14.09
C LEU A 261 -6.97 7.43 -14.32
N ASP A 262 -7.47 6.68 -15.30
CA ASP A 262 -8.91 6.47 -15.55
C ASP A 262 -9.16 4.95 -15.56
N GLU A 263 -9.53 4.38 -14.43
CA GLU A 263 -9.49 2.95 -14.20
C GLU A 263 -10.79 2.41 -13.61
N VAL A 264 -11.03 1.13 -13.87
CA VAL A 264 -12.04 0.35 -13.16
C VAL A 264 -11.36 -0.47 -12.08
N GLY A 265 -11.83 -0.30 -10.85
CA GLY A 265 -11.29 -1.03 -9.70
C GLY A 265 -11.60 -2.53 -9.74
N PRO A 266 -10.96 -3.32 -8.86
CA PRO A 266 -11.22 -4.73 -8.73
C PRO A 266 -12.62 -5.00 -8.20
N LEU A 267 -13.21 -6.13 -8.63
CA LEU A 267 -14.45 -6.62 -8.06
C LEU A 267 -14.23 -7.03 -6.60
N GLN A 268 -15.04 -6.48 -5.70
CA GLN A 268 -15.17 -7.00 -4.36
C GLN A 268 -16.16 -8.16 -4.37
N THR A 269 -15.78 -9.34 -3.91
CA THR A 269 -16.62 -10.54 -3.97
C THR A 269 -16.90 -11.11 -2.58
N VAL A 270 -18.13 -11.51 -2.30
CA VAL A 270 -18.46 -12.24 -1.07
C VAL A 270 -17.88 -13.64 -1.16
N THR A 271 -16.94 -13.97 -0.28
CA THR A 271 -16.24 -15.28 -0.28
C THR A 271 -16.67 -16.18 0.85
N ALA A 272 -17.11 -15.64 1.97
CA ALA A 272 -17.56 -16.41 3.11
C ALA A 272 -18.60 -15.64 3.93
N PHE A 273 -19.37 -16.37 4.72
CA PHE A 273 -20.25 -15.81 5.72
C PHE A 273 -19.64 -16.01 7.09
N THR A 274 -19.50 -14.90 7.82
CA THR A 274 -19.08 -15.00 9.21
C THR A 274 -20.22 -15.59 10.01
N PRO A 275 -19.96 -16.60 10.86
CA PRO A 275 -20.90 -16.86 11.94
C PRO A 275 -20.97 -15.59 12.79
N VAL A 276 -22.16 -15.00 12.87
CA VAL A 276 -22.37 -13.89 13.81
C VAL A 276 -22.20 -14.47 15.21
N TYR A 277 -21.03 -14.29 15.70
CA TYR A 277 -20.47 -14.36 17.03
C TYR A 277 -20.96 -15.43 18.03
N ASP A 278 -19.97 -16.13 18.59
CA ASP A 278 -20.05 -16.90 19.83
C ASP A 278 -19.97 -15.96 21.05
N ASN A 279 -21.05 -15.30 21.42
CA ASN A 279 -21.12 -14.67 22.75
C ASN A 279 -21.27 -15.78 23.80
N PRO A 280 -20.28 -16.00 24.68
CA PRO A 280 -20.42 -16.98 25.76
C PRO A 280 -21.65 -16.77 26.66
N ALA A 281 -22.16 -15.53 26.74
CA ALA A 281 -23.39 -15.17 27.48
C ALA A 281 -24.68 -15.36 26.63
N ALA A 282 -24.55 -15.59 25.31
CA ALA A 282 -25.68 -15.84 24.42
C ALA A 282 -25.28 -16.85 23.31
N PRO A 283 -25.04 -18.13 23.66
CA PRO A 283 -24.49 -19.13 22.73
C PRO A 283 -25.40 -19.51 21.56
N GLN A 284 -26.56 -18.90 21.42
CA GLN A 284 -27.56 -19.23 20.40
C GLN A 284 -27.60 -18.27 19.22
N ALA A 285 -26.69 -17.30 19.14
CA ALA A 285 -26.70 -16.28 18.09
C ALA A 285 -25.74 -16.57 16.93
N ARG A 286 -25.41 -17.81 16.63
CA ARG A 286 -24.84 -18.22 15.36
C ARG A 286 -25.86 -18.02 14.24
N LEU A 287 -25.97 -16.82 13.70
CA LEU A 287 -26.78 -16.52 12.54
C LEU A 287 -25.91 -16.63 11.29
N ASP A 288 -25.79 -17.83 10.76
CA ASP A 288 -25.42 -18.03 9.36
C ASP A 288 -26.39 -17.21 8.50
N ARG A 289 -25.87 -16.37 7.61
CA ARG A 289 -26.60 -15.33 6.89
C ARG A 289 -27.70 -15.91 6.01
N ILE A 290 -27.41 -16.96 5.25
CA ILE A 290 -28.41 -17.62 4.38
C ILE A 290 -29.59 -18.15 5.21
N PRO A 291 -29.39 -18.93 6.29
CA PRO A 291 -30.47 -19.30 7.19
C PRO A 291 -31.20 -18.13 7.83
N ALA A 292 -30.54 -17.01 8.10
CA ALA A 292 -31.22 -15.80 8.61
C ALA A 292 -32.18 -15.22 7.58
N LEU A 293 -31.72 -15.06 6.35
CA LEU A 293 -32.56 -14.60 5.22
C LEU A 293 -33.70 -15.58 4.91
N GLN A 294 -33.45 -16.88 4.99
CA GLN A 294 -34.50 -17.91 4.83
C GLN A 294 -35.58 -17.82 5.91
N ARG A 295 -35.20 -17.51 7.17
CA ARG A 295 -36.19 -17.24 8.22
C ARG A 295 -37.00 -15.97 7.94
N THR A 296 -36.33 -14.91 7.45
CA THR A 296 -37.01 -13.68 7.02
C THR A 296 -37.96 -13.95 5.87
N LEU A 297 -37.57 -14.76 4.91
CA LEU A 297 -38.41 -15.20 3.79
C LEU A 297 -39.64 -15.97 4.28
N ALA A 298 -39.45 -16.91 5.21
CA ALA A 298 -40.56 -17.67 5.79
C ALA A 298 -41.54 -16.73 6.55
N ALA A 299 -41.03 -15.74 7.26
CA ALA A 299 -41.84 -14.71 7.91
C ALA A 299 -42.60 -13.86 6.88
N ALA A 300 -41.96 -13.38 5.82
CA ALA A 300 -42.59 -12.63 4.73
C ALA A 300 -43.71 -13.46 4.05
N GLN A 301 -43.42 -14.73 3.76
CA GLN A 301 -44.45 -15.66 3.21
C GLN A 301 -45.63 -15.80 4.15
N PHE A 302 -45.42 -15.97 5.45
CA PHE A 302 -46.47 -16.01 6.43
C PHE A 302 -47.29 -14.69 6.45
N PHE A 303 -46.60 -13.54 6.48
CA PHE A 303 -47.30 -12.23 6.46
C PHE A 303 -48.18 -12.05 5.21
N ALA A 304 -47.74 -12.53 4.06
CA ALA A 304 -48.51 -12.46 2.82
C ALA A 304 -49.79 -13.29 2.84
N THR A 305 -49.92 -14.28 3.75
CA THR A 305 -51.15 -15.12 3.85
C THR A 305 -52.25 -14.47 4.71
N ILE A 306 -51.90 -13.41 5.45
CA ILE A 306 -52.86 -12.76 6.36
C ILE A 306 -53.83 -11.89 5.54
N PRO A 307 -55.16 -12.05 5.71
CA PRO A 307 -56.14 -11.26 5.00
C PRO A 307 -55.95 -9.74 5.19
N GLY A 308 -55.88 -8.99 4.12
CA GLY A 308 -55.63 -7.54 4.12
C GLY A 308 -54.16 -7.15 4.20
N ALA A 309 -53.21 -8.11 4.03
CA ALA A 309 -51.81 -7.82 3.98
C ALA A 309 -51.42 -6.88 2.83
N ASP A 310 -50.38 -6.12 3.03
CA ASP A 310 -49.80 -5.25 1.99
C ASP A 310 -49.37 -6.09 0.77
N PRO A 311 -49.92 -5.83 -0.46
CA PRO A 311 -49.60 -6.63 -1.65
C PRO A 311 -48.12 -6.57 -2.03
N ARG A 312 -47.39 -5.56 -1.60
CA ARG A 312 -45.93 -5.41 -1.86
C ARG A 312 -45.09 -6.49 -1.16
N ILE A 313 -45.61 -7.12 -0.11
CA ILE A 313 -44.98 -8.26 0.54
C ILE A 313 -44.80 -9.39 -0.48
N ALA A 314 -45.88 -9.74 -1.19
CA ALA A 314 -45.85 -10.81 -2.18
C ALA A 314 -45.22 -10.40 -3.51
N SER A 315 -45.43 -9.16 -3.97
CA SER A 315 -45.01 -8.73 -5.30
C SER A 315 -43.59 -8.16 -5.36
N ARG A 316 -43.03 -7.71 -4.25
CA ARG A 316 -41.69 -7.10 -4.21
C ARG A 316 -40.76 -7.72 -3.16
N TRP A 317 -41.20 -7.80 -1.88
CA TRP A 317 -40.28 -8.23 -0.82
C TRP A 317 -39.91 -9.69 -0.89
N ILE A 318 -40.85 -10.62 -1.08
CA ILE A 318 -40.55 -12.05 -1.25
C ILE A 318 -39.65 -12.31 -2.47
N PRO A 319 -39.92 -11.76 -3.67
CA PRO A 319 -39.00 -11.88 -4.81
C PRO A 319 -37.61 -11.35 -4.53
N SER A 320 -37.50 -10.18 -3.89
CA SER A 320 -36.19 -9.59 -3.52
C SER A 320 -35.42 -10.48 -2.53
N LEU A 321 -36.09 -11.04 -1.50
CA LEU A 321 -35.45 -12.01 -0.59
C LEU A 321 -34.94 -13.25 -1.31
N ASN A 322 -35.72 -13.77 -2.27
CA ASN A 322 -35.27 -14.93 -3.08
C ASN A 322 -34.05 -14.57 -3.93
N ALA A 323 -34.01 -13.37 -4.55
CA ALA A 323 -32.87 -12.90 -5.32
C ALA A 323 -31.61 -12.79 -4.41
N THR A 324 -31.72 -12.10 -3.28
CA THR A 324 -30.61 -11.96 -2.31
C THR A 324 -30.10 -13.31 -1.82
N ILE A 325 -31.00 -14.26 -1.50
CA ILE A 325 -30.59 -15.60 -1.08
C ILE A 325 -29.87 -16.34 -2.22
N ALA A 326 -30.37 -16.21 -3.46
CA ALA A 326 -29.74 -16.86 -4.63
C ALA A 326 -28.33 -16.30 -4.89
N ASP A 327 -28.17 -14.98 -4.79
CA ASP A 327 -26.86 -14.32 -4.96
C ASP A 327 -25.87 -14.78 -3.89
N TYR A 328 -26.28 -14.82 -2.63
CA TYR A 328 -25.44 -15.35 -1.55
C TYR A 328 -25.12 -16.83 -1.70
N GLN A 329 -26.08 -17.63 -2.18
CA GLN A 329 -25.80 -19.05 -2.46
C GLN A 329 -24.83 -19.23 -3.62
N ALA A 330 -24.91 -18.40 -4.66
CA ALA A 330 -23.96 -18.39 -5.77
C ALA A 330 -22.56 -17.99 -5.31
N ALA A 331 -22.46 -16.92 -4.52
CA ALA A 331 -21.21 -16.49 -3.92
C ALA A 331 -20.58 -17.58 -3.02
N ALA A 332 -21.37 -18.19 -2.13
CA ALA A 332 -20.90 -19.30 -1.30
C ALA A 332 -20.48 -20.54 -2.10
N ALA A 333 -21.11 -20.81 -3.24
CA ALA A 333 -20.77 -21.94 -4.11
C ALA A 333 -19.51 -21.69 -4.95
N SER A 334 -19.18 -20.44 -5.27
CA SER A 334 -17.94 -20.08 -5.98
C SER A 334 -16.70 -20.38 -5.14
N GLY A 335 -16.82 -20.37 -3.81
CA GLY A 335 -15.74 -20.61 -2.87
C GLY A 335 -14.69 -19.50 -2.90
N GLU A 336 -13.54 -19.79 -2.29
CA GLU A 336 -12.38 -18.88 -2.23
C GLU A 336 -11.61 -18.92 -3.56
N ARG A 337 -12.22 -18.42 -4.64
CA ARG A 337 -11.62 -18.35 -5.98
C ARG A 337 -11.89 -17.00 -6.62
N ARG A 338 -10.95 -16.54 -7.43
CA ARG A 338 -11.17 -15.37 -8.28
C ARG A 338 -12.37 -15.63 -9.19
N PRO A 339 -13.40 -14.78 -9.16
CA PRO A 339 -14.56 -14.93 -10.05
C PRO A 339 -14.16 -14.57 -11.48
N ASP A 340 -14.69 -15.31 -12.46
CA ASP A 340 -14.57 -14.95 -13.87
C ASP A 340 -15.55 -13.85 -14.26
N ARG A 341 -16.59 -13.63 -13.44
CA ARG A 341 -17.70 -12.74 -13.74
C ARG A 341 -18.34 -12.19 -12.47
N GLY A 342 -18.76 -10.93 -12.51
CA GLY A 342 -19.47 -10.30 -11.40
C GLY A 342 -20.49 -9.26 -11.83
N VAL A 343 -21.30 -8.83 -10.87
CA VAL A 343 -22.28 -7.75 -11.03
C VAL A 343 -22.29 -6.93 -9.76
N VAL A 344 -22.35 -5.61 -9.90
CA VAL A 344 -22.38 -4.66 -8.78
C VAL A 344 -23.39 -3.55 -9.06
N ASP A 345 -23.87 -2.89 -8.02
CA ASP A 345 -24.76 -1.74 -8.12
C ASP A 345 -24.07 -0.53 -8.75
N ALA A 346 -22.83 -0.29 -8.35
CA ALA A 346 -21.98 0.77 -8.85
C ALA A 346 -20.61 0.23 -9.23
N VAL A 347 -20.23 0.41 -10.49
CA VAL A 347 -18.91 0.02 -10.97
C VAL A 347 -17.85 0.82 -10.19
N PRO A 348 -16.85 0.16 -9.58
CA PRO A 348 -15.77 0.85 -8.90
C PRO A 348 -14.89 1.56 -9.95
N THR A 349 -14.90 2.89 -9.96
CA THR A 349 -14.07 3.70 -10.86
C THR A 349 -13.08 4.54 -10.05
N ASN A 350 -11.94 4.82 -10.66
CA ASN A 350 -10.93 5.72 -10.13
C ASN A 350 -10.48 6.67 -11.25
N ASP A 351 -10.96 7.91 -11.20
CA ASP A 351 -10.51 9.01 -12.05
C ASP A 351 -9.64 9.93 -11.18
N SER A 352 -8.34 9.88 -11.43
CA SER A 352 -7.36 10.55 -10.56
C SER A 352 -6.21 11.10 -11.37
N TRP A 353 -5.66 12.21 -10.91
CA TRP A 353 -4.42 12.73 -11.43
C TRP A 353 -3.53 13.26 -10.31
N ALA A 354 -2.23 13.23 -10.56
CA ALA A 354 -1.23 13.85 -9.70
C ALA A 354 -0.13 14.50 -10.53
N GLU A 355 0.34 15.66 -10.10
CA GLU A 355 1.47 16.33 -10.73
C GLU A 355 2.43 16.91 -9.71
N GLY A 356 3.65 17.18 -10.13
CA GLY A 356 4.65 17.73 -9.24
C GLY A 356 5.79 18.44 -9.93
N HIS A 357 6.38 19.36 -9.18
CA HIS A 357 7.59 20.08 -9.51
C HIS A 357 8.65 19.79 -8.46
N THR A 358 9.83 19.40 -8.90
CA THR A 358 11.00 19.20 -8.05
C THR A 358 12.14 20.05 -8.53
N LEU A 359 12.76 20.81 -7.63
CA LEU A 359 13.95 21.61 -7.91
C LEU A 359 15.03 21.31 -6.88
N ASN A 360 16.14 20.73 -7.33
CA ASN A 360 17.32 20.46 -6.54
C ASN A 360 18.46 21.39 -6.98
N VAL A 361 18.99 22.18 -6.06
CA VAL A 361 20.14 23.07 -6.29
C VAL A 361 21.28 22.62 -5.40
N GLY A 362 22.39 22.21 -6.01
CA GLY A 362 23.62 21.86 -5.34
C GLY A 362 24.69 22.92 -5.55
N TRP A 363 25.41 23.28 -4.50
CA TRP A 363 26.57 24.14 -4.57
C TRP A 363 27.74 23.55 -3.81
N HIS A 364 28.76 23.14 -4.54
CA HIS A 364 30.03 22.68 -4.00
C HIS A 364 30.91 23.88 -3.66
N ALA A 365 31.02 24.23 -2.36
CA ALA A 365 31.80 25.35 -1.89
C ALA A 365 33.31 25.05 -1.76
N GLY A 366 33.67 23.75 -1.83
CA GLY A 366 35.06 23.26 -1.73
C GLY A 366 35.59 23.24 -0.31
N GLU A 367 36.89 23.17 -0.16
CA GLU A 367 37.58 23.06 1.12
C GLU A 367 37.46 24.37 1.93
N ILE A 368 36.78 24.35 3.09
CA ILE A 368 36.57 25.47 3.97
C ILE A 368 37.22 25.21 5.33
N GLY A 369 38.55 25.41 5.43
CA GLY A 369 39.30 25.34 6.67
C GLY A 369 39.04 24.04 7.45
N TRP A 370 38.61 24.17 8.73
CA TRP A 370 38.31 23.02 9.59
C TRP A 370 36.99 22.27 9.24
N LEU A 371 36.14 22.88 8.41
CA LEU A 371 34.89 22.25 7.95
C LEU A 371 35.12 21.20 6.88
N GLY A 372 36.34 21.18 6.27
CA GLY A 372 36.66 20.26 5.19
C GLY A 372 35.97 20.60 3.87
N ASP A 373 35.64 19.63 3.08
CA ASP A 373 34.92 19.77 1.81
C ASP A 373 33.42 20.01 2.09
N VAL A 374 32.90 21.15 1.65
CA VAL A 374 31.56 21.65 2.01
C VAL A 374 30.65 21.73 0.78
N ASN A 375 29.47 21.18 0.91
CA ASN A 375 28.39 21.22 -0.07
C ASN A 375 27.11 21.80 0.55
N PHE A 376 26.43 22.66 -0.18
CA PHE A 376 25.07 23.13 0.14
C PHE A 376 24.09 22.49 -0.83
N ARG A 377 22.93 22.09 -0.32
CA ARG A 377 21.83 21.57 -1.14
C ARG A 377 20.52 22.21 -0.74
N SER A 378 19.72 22.58 -1.74
CA SER A 378 18.35 23.06 -1.58
C SER A 378 17.44 22.14 -2.36
N ILE A 379 16.43 21.56 -1.71
CA ILE A 379 15.42 20.68 -2.30
C ILE A 379 14.07 21.35 -2.12
N THR A 380 13.44 21.73 -3.23
CA THR A 380 12.11 22.34 -3.26
C THR A 380 11.14 21.41 -3.96
N GLY A 381 10.01 21.18 -3.35
CA GLY A 381 8.93 20.34 -3.91
C GLY A 381 7.58 21.04 -3.85
N PHE A 382 6.83 20.94 -4.94
CA PHE A 382 5.41 21.26 -4.98
C PHE A 382 4.68 20.09 -5.60
N ARG A 383 3.55 19.64 -5.01
CA ARG A 383 2.73 18.57 -5.56
C ARG A 383 1.26 18.88 -5.36
N GLU A 384 0.47 18.46 -6.35
CA GLU A 384 -0.97 18.56 -6.35
C GLU A 384 -1.58 17.25 -6.85
N LEU A 385 -2.73 16.87 -6.31
CA LEU A 385 -3.49 15.72 -6.77
C LEU A 385 -5.00 15.93 -6.59
N GLU A 386 -5.76 15.27 -7.45
CA GLU A 386 -7.19 15.12 -7.28
C GLU A 386 -7.58 13.68 -7.56
N THR A 387 -8.46 13.12 -6.74
CA THR A 387 -9.00 11.78 -6.92
C THR A 387 -10.52 11.82 -6.88
N TYR A 388 -11.16 11.08 -7.78
CA TYR A 388 -12.59 10.78 -7.74
C TYR A 388 -12.78 9.28 -7.83
N VAL A 389 -13.26 8.68 -6.75
CA VAL A 389 -13.40 7.23 -6.60
C VAL A 389 -14.85 6.89 -6.34
N THR A 390 -15.38 5.93 -7.10
CA THR A 390 -16.72 5.36 -6.86
C THR A 390 -16.60 3.90 -6.51
N GLY A 391 -17.63 3.31 -5.90
CA GLY A 391 -17.66 1.87 -5.68
C GLY A 391 -18.88 1.38 -4.93
N ASP A 392 -19.03 0.07 -5.05
CA ASP A 392 -19.94 -0.77 -4.29
C ASP A 392 -19.12 -1.63 -3.34
N LEU A 393 -19.44 -1.56 -2.05
CA LEU A 393 -18.70 -2.30 -1.02
C LEU A 393 -19.36 -3.63 -0.65
N GLU A 394 -20.66 -3.81 -0.92
CA GLU A 394 -21.37 -5.03 -0.55
C GLU A 394 -21.30 -6.12 -1.61
N SER A 395 -20.97 -5.76 -2.86
CA SER A 395 -20.80 -6.68 -3.99
C SER A 395 -22.06 -7.49 -4.33
N ILE A 396 -23.22 -6.90 -4.13
CA ILE A 396 -24.52 -7.47 -4.42
C ILE A 396 -25.22 -6.59 -5.46
N ASP A 397 -25.75 -7.22 -6.49
CA ASP A 397 -26.56 -6.53 -7.51
C ASP A 397 -27.97 -6.29 -6.98
N SER A 398 -28.25 -5.07 -6.57
CA SER A 398 -29.61 -4.65 -6.15
C SER A 398 -30.38 -3.94 -7.27
N ARG A 399 -29.90 -3.96 -8.52
CA ARG A 399 -30.61 -3.36 -9.66
C ARG A 399 -31.97 -4.00 -9.85
N LEU A 400 -32.98 -3.16 -10.02
CA LEU A 400 -34.31 -3.61 -10.30
C LEU A 400 -34.39 -4.20 -11.70
N ASP A 401 -34.94 -5.44 -11.81
CA ASP A 401 -35.31 -6.00 -13.11
C ASP A 401 -36.46 -5.21 -13.75
N SER A 402 -36.88 -5.60 -14.97
CA SER A 402 -37.99 -4.97 -15.69
C SER A 402 -39.32 -4.99 -14.92
N ASN A 403 -39.43 -5.78 -13.86
CA ASN A 403 -40.61 -5.89 -13.00
C ASN A 403 -40.49 -5.05 -11.71
N GLY A 404 -39.39 -4.30 -11.55
CA GLY A 404 -39.10 -3.55 -10.34
C GLY A 404 -38.71 -4.44 -9.14
N ILE A 405 -38.12 -5.61 -9.41
CA ILE A 405 -37.69 -6.59 -8.42
C ILE A 405 -36.18 -6.72 -8.52
N GLY A 406 -35.47 -6.51 -7.42
CA GLY A 406 -34.04 -6.67 -7.27
C GLY A 406 -33.69 -7.26 -5.93
N ALA A 407 -32.44 -7.59 -5.74
CA ALA A 407 -31.90 -7.92 -4.42
C ALA A 407 -31.75 -6.63 -3.61
N TYR A 408 -32.41 -6.52 -2.49
CA TYR A 408 -32.16 -5.44 -1.55
C TYR A 408 -31.13 -5.89 -0.52
N ASN A 409 -30.43 -4.94 0.10
CA ASN A 409 -29.54 -5.34 1.15
C ASN A 409 -30.29 -5.90 2.36
N ASP A 410 -29.55 -6.58 3.19
CA ASP A 410 -30.06 -7.29 4.35
C ASP A 410 -30.76 -6.41 5.38
N LEU A 411 -30.29 -5.17 5.51
CA LEU A 411 -30.90 -4.22 6.45
C LEU A 411 -32.29 -3.78 6.00
N THR A 412 -32.47 -3.64 4.69
CA THR A 412 -33.80 -3.41 4.11
C THR A 412 -34.73 -4.56 4.44
N HIS A 413 -34.27 -5.80 4.27
CA HIS A 413 -35.07 -6.99 4.60
C HIS A 413 -35.39 -7.08 6.09
N LEU A 414 -34.43 -6.82 6.99
CA LEU A 414 -34.63 -6.82 8.43
C LEU A 414 -35.61 -5.70 8.85
N THR A 415 -35.50 -4.51 8.25
CA THR A 415 -36.40 -3.39 8.54
C THR A 415 -37.82 -3.71 8.15
N LEU A 416 -38.04 -4.28 6.96
CA LEU A 416 -39.35 -4.74 6.53
C LEU A 416 -39.91 -5.81 7.48
N ALA A 417 -39.09 -6.77 7.92
CA ALA A 417 -39.48 -7.78 8.90
C ALA A 417 -39.90 -7.19 10.25
N GLN A 418 -39.15 -6.22 10.75
CA GLN A 418 -39.48 -5.54 12.01
C GLN A 418 -40.80 -4.75 11.92
N ILE A 419 -41.00 -3.99 10.86
CA ILE A 419 -42.18 -3.17 10.67
C ILE A 419 -43.43 -4.04 10.49
N TYR A 420 -43.40 -5.01 9.58
CA TYR A 420 -44.56 -5.91 9.39
C TYR A 420 -44.74 -6.85 10.57
N GLY A 421 -43.66 -7.33 11.21
CA GLY A 421 -43.75 -8.12 12.43
C GLY A 421 -44.35 -7.37 13.60
N GLY A 422 -44.00 -6.09 13.76
CA GLY A 422 -44.56 -5.22 14.79
C GLY A 422 -46.08 -5.00 14.62
N THR A 423 -46.58 -4.87 13.38
CA THR A 423 -48.00 -4.77 13.11
C THR A 423 -48.76 -6.03 13.51
N VAL A 424 -48.21 -7.21 13.16
CA VAL A 424 -48.80 -8.51 13.53
C VAL A 424 -48.77 -8.75 15.03
N GLN A 425 -47.69 -8.39 15.73
CA GLN A 425 -47.62 -8.46 17.19
C GLN A 425 -48.64 -7.57 17.87
N ALA A 426 -48.99 -6.41 17.29
CA ALA A 426 -50.01 -5.50 17.76
C ALA A 426 -51.45 -5.98 17.45
N GLY A 427 -51.62 -7.16 16.85
CA GLY A 427 -52.90 -7.75 16.50
C GLY A 427 -53.55 -7.19 15.23
N PHE A 428 -52.79 -6.51 14.40
CA PHE A 428 -53.27 -5.96 13.11
C PHE A 428 -52.70 -6.79 11.93
N PRO A 429 -53.40 -6.79 10.78
CA PRO A 429 -52.84 -7.32 9.53
C PRO A 429 -51.54 -6.55 9.17
N PRO A 430 -50.57 -7.15 8.47
CA PRO A 430 -49.37 -6.48 7.98
C PRO A 430 -49.71 -5.58 6.78
N VAL A 431 -50.44 -4.48 7.05
CA VAL A 431 -50.94 -3.51 6.06
C VAL A 431 -49.95 -2.39 5.80
N ALA A 432 -50.17 -1.70 4.70
CA ALA A 432 -49.46 -0.47 4.39
C ALA A 432 -49.73 0.58 5.49
N SER A 433 -48.73 0.87 6.28
CA SER A 433 -48.76 1.96 7.29
C SER A 433 -47.95 3.16 6.75
N PRO A 434 -48.05 4.36 7.37
CA PRO A 434 -47.22 5.49 7.00
C PRO A 434 -45.71 5.14 7.01
N ALA A 435 -45.28 4.38 8.01
CA ALA A 435 -43.87 3.93 8.11
C ALA A 435 -43.47 3.00 6.95
N VAL A 436 -44.35 2.03 6.64
CA VAL A 436 -44.12 1.11 5.50
C VAL A 436 -44.09 1.87 4.19
N ASN A 437 -45.01 2.81 3.99
CA ASN A 437 -45.06 3.63 2.78
C ASN A 437 -43.81 4.52 2.67
N SER A 438 -43.36 5.11 3.77
CA SER A 438 -42.11 5.90 3.79
C SER A 438 -40.88 5.05 3.45
N LEU A 439 -40.84 3.81 3.95
CA LEU A 439 -39.76 2.89 3.60
C LEU A 439 -39.78 2.52 2.11
N TRP A 440 -40.90 2.13 1.57
CA TRP A 440 -41.00 1.83 0.15
C TRP A 440 -40.68 3.02 -0.74
N ASN A 441 -41.15 4.22 -0.39
CA ASN A 441 -40.78 5.41 -1.11
C ASN A 441 -39.28 5.69 -1.06
N PHE A 442 -38.67 5.43 0.09
CA PHE A 442 -37.21 5.56 0.23
C PHE A 442 -36.47 4.54 -0.62
N ILE A 443 -36.85 3.25 -0.62
CA ILE A 443 -36.30 2.22 -1.50
C ILE A 443 -36.43 2.65 -2.97
N ASP A 444 -37.60 3.17 -3.36
CA ASP A 444 -37.85 3.65 -4.72
C ASP A 444 -36.98 4.87 -5.09
N THR A 445 -36.56 5.70 -4.13
CA THR A 445 -35.65 6.83 -4.36
C THR A 445 -34.19 6.39 -4.48
N LEU A 446 -33.79 5.30 -3.82
CA LEU A 446 -32.44 4.74 -3.97
C LEU A 446 -32.23 4.15 -5.37
N GLY A 447 -33.29 3.65 -6.00
CA GLY A 447 -33.21 2.99 -7.30
C GLY A 447 -32.27 1.78 -7.26
N ALA A 448 -31.28 1.74 -8.16
CA ALA A 448 -30.26 0.71 -8.23
C ALA A 448 -29.07 0.92 -7.26
N ASN A 449 -29.05 2.01 -6.53
CA ASN A 449 -27.87 2.38 -5.71
C ASN A 449 -28.14 2.09 -4.22
N HIS A 450 -28.16 0.81 -3.84
CA HIS A 450 -28.40 0.42 -2.45
C HIS A 450 -27.14 0.41 -1.59
N SER A 451 -25.95 0.30 -2.19
CA SER A 451 -24.65 0.38 -1.51
C SER A 451 -23.63 1.10 -2.38
N TYR A 452 -23.81 2.37 -2.53
CA TYR A 452 -22.96 3.24 -3.33
C TYR A 452 -22.13 4.15 -2.45
N GLN A 453 -20.86 4.31 -2.83
CA GLN A 453 -20.04 5.40 -2.30
C GLN A 453 -19.38 6.16 -3.44
N ASP A 454 -19.26 7.45 -3.31
CA ASP A 454 -18.33 8.29 -4.05
C ASP A 454 -17.46 9.08 -3.08
N THR A 455 -16.23 9.28 -3.47
CA THR A 455 -15.23 10.01 -2.70
C THR A 455 -14.45 10.92 -3.61
N ARG A 456 -14.36 12.20 -3.28
CA ARG A 456 -13.51 13.16 -3.96
C ARG A 456 -12.51 13.70 -2.96
N SER A 457 -11.23 13.68 -3.35
CA SER A 457 -10.14 14.24 -2.58
C SER A 457 -9.35 15.21 -3.44
N LYS A 458 -8.99 16.36 -2.86
CA LYS A 458 -7.99 17.29 -3.42
C LYS A 458 -6.91 17.49 -2.39
N TYR A 459 -5.70 17.59 -2.85
CA TYR A 459 -4.56 17.75 -1.96
C TYR A 459 -3.46 18.53 -2.66
N GLU A 460 -2.86 19.46 -1.94
CA GLU A 460 -1.66 20.16 -2.37
C GLU A 460 -0.62 20.21 -1.26
N GLN A 461 0.65 20.21 -1.61
CA GLN A 461 1.75 20.35 -0.68
C GLN A 461 2.89 21.19 -1.24
N PHE A 462 3.56 21.89 -0.35
CA PHE A 462 4.83 22.54 -0.60
C PHE A 462 5.88 22.08 0.41
N SER A 463 7.11 21.87 -0.04
CA SER A 463 8.23 21.58 0.85
C SER A 463 9.50 22.27 0.43
N GLN A 464 10.31 22.68 1.42
CA GLN A 464 11.63 23.27 1.22
C GLN A 464 12.60 22.68 2.24
N GLU A 465 13.66 22.05 1.75
CA GLU A 465 14.71 21.50 2.58
C GLU A 465 16.04 22.15 2.22
N LEU A 466 16.78 22.63 3.24
CA LEU A 466 18.11 23.19 3.09
C LEU A 466 19.09 22.32 3.86
N GLN A 467 20.17 21.91 3.20
CA GLN A 467 21.17 21.01 3.75
C GLN A 467 22.57 21.62 3.62
N LEU A 468 23.37 21.47 4.67
CA LEU A 468 24.81 21.71 4.70
C LEU A 468 25.49 20.35 4.93
N LEU A 469 26.22 19.86 3.94
CA LEU A 469 27.00 18.63 4.02
C LEU A 469 28.48 18.99 4.09
N GLY A 470 29.21 18.33 4.99
CA GLY A 470 30.66 18.52 5.06
C GLY A 470 31.38 17.18 5.26
N SER A 471 32.61 17.10 4.77
CA SER A 471 33.45 15.92 4.88
C SER A 471 34.89 16.32 5.21
N THR A 472 35.42 15.68 6.24
CA THR A 472 36.83 15.73 6.63
C THR A 472 37.37 14.29 6.60
N PRO A 473 38.68 14.06 6.70
CA PRO A 473 39.21 12.70 6.75
C PRO A 473 38.61 11.80 7.83
N GLN A 474 38.19 12.39 8.97
CA GLN A 474 37.65 11.61 10.09
C GLN A 474 36.15 11.80 10.33
N PHE A 475 35.55 12.89 9.86
CA PHE A 475 34.20 13.26 10.22
C PHE A 475 33.38 13.73 9.02
N ASP A 476 32.30 13.03 8.74
CA ASP A 476 31.28 13.46 7.82
C ASP A 476 30.09 14.01 8.61
N TYR A 477 29.52 15.14 8.17
CA TYR A 477 28.38 15.74 8.85
C TYR A 477 27.35 16.30 7.87
N LEU A 478 26.11 16.34 8.33
CA LEU A 478 24.96 16.91 7.65
C LEU A 478 24.14 17.70 8.65
N LEU A 479 23.86 18.96 8.32
CA LEU A 479 22.92 19.80 9.04
C LEU A 479 21.79 20.16 8.10
N GLY A 480 20.55 20.13 8.58
CA GLY A 480 19.40 20.43 7.74
C GLY A 480 18.27 21.14 8.45
N VAL A 481 17.52 21.88 7.65
CA VAL A 481 16.26 22.54 8.04
C VAL A 481 15.22 22.20 6.96
N MET A 482 14.04 21.78 7.39
CA MET A 482 12.94 21.46 6.48
C MET A 482 11.68 22.20 6.91
N TYR A 483 11.02 22.80 5.95
CA TYR A 483 9.66 23.33 6.02
C TYR A 483 8.75 22.47 5.16
N PHE A 484 7.56 22.19 5.66
CA PHE A 484 6.52 21.45 4.95
C PHE A 484 5.16 22.06 5.27
N ASP A 485 4.34 22.16 4.25
CA ASP A 485 2.97 22.67 4.34
C ASP A 485 2.07 21.87 3.42
N ASP A 486 0.91 21.41 3.92
CA ASP A 486 -0.09 20.72 3.11
C ASP A 486 -1.51 21.16 3.45
N GLU A 487 -2.39 21.06 2.43
CA GLU A 487 -3.81 21.28 2.54
C GLU A 487 -4.58 20.21 1.79
N GLY A 488 -5.68 19.72 2.36
CA GLY A 488 -6.51 18.69 1.78
C GLY A 488 -8.00 18.96 1.93
N GLU A 489 -8.76 18.74 0.85
CA GLU A 489 -10.23 18.71 0.88
C GLU A 489 -10.71 17.29 0.61
N TYR A 490 -11.67 16.84 1.40
CA TYR A 490 -12.30 15.53 1.26
C TYR A 490 -13.80 15.62 1.29
N THR A 491 -14.45 14.97 0.34
CA THR A 491 -15.91 14.83 0.34
C THR A 491 -16.24 13.37 0.07
N ARG A 492 -17.13 12.80 0.89
CA ARG A 492 -17.63 11.44 0.71
C ARG A 492 -19.14 11.41 0.84
N ASN A 493 -19.78 10.85 -0.17
CA ASN A 493 -21.17 10.43 -0.11
C ASN A 493 -21.20 8.92 -0.04
N ALA A 494 -21.83 8.36 0.97
CA ALA A 494 -21.98 6.93 1.13
C ALA A 494 -23.42 6.59 1.46
N VAL A 495 -24.06 5.84 0.59
CA VAL A 495 -25.36 5.23 0.82
C VAL A 495 -25.12 3.77 1.16
N PHE A 496 -25.02 3.46 2.45
CA PHE A 496 -25.17 2.09 2.91
C PHE A 496 -26.66 1.90 3.18
N ALA A 497 -27.32 1.17 2.32
CA ALA A 497 -28.76 1.03 2.23
C ALA A 497 -29.46 0.54 3.48
N ALA A 498 -29.29 1.23 4.53
CA ALA A 498 -30.06 1.03 5.72
C ALA A 498 -31.02 2.19 5.88
N PRO A 499 -32.30 1.96 5.72
CA PRO A 499 -33.29 2.92 6.13
C PRO A 499 -33.12 3.37 7.58
N LEU A 500 -32.40 2.57 8.38
CA LEU A 500 -32.14 2.77 9.79
C LEU A 500 -30.78 3.39 10.13
N SER A 501 -29.81 3.34 9.19
CA SER A 501 -28.45 3.81 9.44
C SER A 501 -27.86 4.46 8.19
N GLY A 502 -28.10 5.73 7.96
CA GLY A 502 -27.38 6.48 6.96
C GLY A 502 -26.18 7.20 7.57
N LYS A 503 -25.08 7.24 6.88
CA LYS A 503 -24.03 8.21 7.16
C LYS A 503 -24.41 9.53 6.49
N PRO A 504 -24.34 10.68 7.18
CA PRO A 504 -24.43 11.97 6.52
C PRO A 504 -23.32 12.10 5.48
N PRO A 505 -23.52 12.85 4.38
CA PRO A 505 -22.43 13.27 3.54
C PRO A 505 -21.32 13.89 4.39
N GLN A 506 -20.10 13.40 4.23
CA GLN A 506 -18.96 13.81 5.01
C GLN A 506 -18.13 14.77 4.19
N ARG A 507 -17.84 15.93 4.72
CA ARG A 507 -16.87 16.86 4.17
C ARG A 507 -15.94 17.30 5.28
N TYR A 508 -14.65 17.30 4.99
CA TYR A 508 -13.67 17.96 5.85
C TYR A 508 -12.55 18.60 5.01
N GLU A 509 -11.95 19.59 5.61
CA GLU A 509 -10.71 20.23 5.14
C GLU A 509 -9.67 20.02 6.23
N ASN A 510 -8.47 19.63 5.88
CA ASN A 510 -7.36 19.45 6.82
C ASN A 510 -6.10 20.13 6.29
N ASP A 511 -5.32 20.65 7.23
CA ASP A 511 -4.05 21.31 6.96
C ASP A 511 -2.95 20.83 7.92
N THR A 512 -1.70 20.92 7.48
CA THR A 512 -0.52 20.65 8.30
C THR A 512 0.61 21.60 7.95
N THR A 513 1.15 22.32 8.93
CA THR A 513 2.42 23.05 8.79
C THR A 513 3.47 22.41 9.68
N SER A 514 4.65 22.13 9.14
CA SER A 514 5.73 21.47 9.89
C SER A 514 7.10 22.11 9.68
N TRP A 515 7.86 22.22 10.77
CA TRP A 515 9.26 22.60 10.77
C TRP A 515 10.13 21.50 11.38
N ALA A 516 11.27 21.24 10.76
CA ALA A 516 12.22 20.29 11.31
C ALA A 516 13.66 20.81 11.21
N TYR A 517 14.42 20.53 12.28
CA TYR A 517 15.84 20.84 12.39
C TYR A 517 16.58 19.56 12.70
N TYR A 518 17.62 19.22 11.95
CA TYR A 518 18.30 17.97 12.14
C TYR A 518 19.80 18.06 11.91
N ALA A 519 20.52 17.17 12.57
CA ALA A 519 21.95 16.96 12.42
C ALA A 519 22.26 15.47 12.37
N HIS A 520 23.16 15.08 11.50
CA HIS A 520 23.63 13.71 11.38
C HIS A 520 25.13 13.69 11.11
N GLY A 521 25.86 12.71 11.60
CA GLY A 521 27.28 12.63 11.34
C GLY A 521 27.89 11.27 11.63
N SER A 522 29.00 10.98 10.96
CA SER A 522 29.77 9.76 11.10
C SER A 522 31.22 10.07 11.43
N TYR A 523 31.75 9.48 12.49
CA TYR A 523 33.11 9.66 12.94
C TYR A 523 33.93 8.37 12.81
N ARG A 524 35.06 8.44 12.09
CA ARG A 524 36.02 7.35 11.90
C ARG A 524 37.12 7.44 12.95
N PHE A 525 37.32 6.38 13.72
CA PHE A 525 38.36 6.34 14.76
C PHE A 525 39.72 5.98 14.15
N GLY A 526 40.55 6.99 13.83
CA GLY A 526 41.89 6.79 13.28
C GLY A 526 42.83 5.97 14.18
N SER A 527 42.57 5.92 15.48
CA SER A 527 43.32 5.08 16.42
C SER A 527 43.10 3.56 16.21
N LEU A 528 42.08 3.19 15.42
CA LEU A 528 41.71 1.82 15.04
C LEU A 528 41.81 1.62 13.53
N ASP A 529 42.70 2.33 12.85
CA ASP A 529 42.89 2.28 11.40
C ASP A 529 41.57 2.54 10.63
N ASP A 530 40.72 3.46 11.12
CA ASP A 530 39.40 3.83 10.61
C ASP A 530 38.36 2.68 10.52
N ARG A 531 38.67 1.52 11.15
CA ARG A 531 37.78 0.34 11.15
C ARG A 531 36.56 0.48 12.03
N LEU A 532 36.60 1.36 13.02
CA LEU A 532 35.44 1.64 13.87
C LEU A 532 34.82 2.97 13.43
N VAL A 533 33.54 2.94 13.12
CA VAL A 533 32.74 4.11 12.71
C VAL A 533 31.58 4.28 13.68
N LEU A 534 31.47 5.45 14.28
CA LEU A 534 30.33 5.88 15.09
C LEU A 534 29.48 6.81 14.24
N THR A 535 28.24 6.46 14.00
CA THR A 535 27.26 7.29 13.28
C THR A 535 26.14 7.66 14.24
N GLY A 536 25.59 8.89 14.13
CA GLY A 536 24.46 9.31 14.93
C GLY A 536 23.73 10.50 14.33
N GLY A 537 22.45 10.59 14.63
CA GLY A 537 21.57 11.63 14.15
C GLY A 537 20.56 12.09 15.19
N LEU A 538 20.14 13.33 15.07
CA LEU A 538 19.11 13.98 15.87
C LEU A 538 18.21 14.81 14.97
N ARG A 539 16.90 14.76 15.19
CA ARG A 539 15.93 15.62 14.51
C ARG A 539 14.85 16.06 15.47
N TYR A 540 14.64 17.36 15.54
CA TYR A 540 13.52 17.95 16.25
C TYR A 540 12.51 18.45 15.22
N THR A 541 11.27 17.98 15.32
CA THR A 541 10.16 18.33 14.42
C THR A 541 9.01 18.91 15.23
N THR A 542 8.41 19.98 14.71
CA THR A 542 7.15 20.53 15.20
C THR A 542 6.11 20.51 14.09
N GLU A 543 4.88 20.19 14.43
CA GLU A 543 3.76 20.09 13.49
C GLU A 543 2.53 20.75 14.10
N ASP A 544 1.93 21.69 13.37
CA ASP A 544 0.62 22.24 13.67
C ASP A 544 -0.38 21.65 12.68
N LYS A 545 -1.46 21.05 13.18
CA LYS A 545 -2.49 20.39 12.37
C LYS A 545 -3.86 20.94 12.66
N GLY A 546 -4.64 21.15 11.60
CA GLY A 546 -6.02 21.56 11.64
C GLY A 546 -6.94 20.60 10.90
N ILE A 547 -8.23 20.57 11.33
CA ILE A 547 -9.30 19.96 10.57
C ILE A 547 -10.62 20.73 10.79
N VAL A 548 -11.31 20.98 9.71
CA VAL A 548 -12.63 21.58 9.71
C VAL A 548 -13.64 20.58 9.17
N TYR A 549 -14.59 20.17 9.99
CA TYR A 549 -15.68 19.27 9.60
C TYR A 549 -16.91 20.07 9.18
N ASP A 550 -17.53 19.66 8.06
CA ASP A 550 -18.81 20.15 7.57
C ASP A 550 -19.67 18.97 7.09
N TYR A 551 -20.28 18.25 8.04
CA TYR A 551 -21.13 17.11 7.75
C TYR A 551 -22.57 17.59 7.55
N SER A 552 -23.10 17.38 6.35
CA SER A 552 -24.46 17.76 5.99
C SER A 552 -25.50 16.97 6.80
N ALA A 553 -26.67 17.55 7.00
CA ALA A 553 -27.79 16.83 7.60
C ALA A 553 -28.21 15.65 6.73
N PHE A 554 -28.50 14.52 7.36
CA PHE A 554 -28.98 13.32 6.69
C PHE A 554 -30.34 12.92 7.25
N LEU A 555 -31.30 12.75 6.38
CA LEU A 555 -32.66 12.41 6.74
C LEU A 555 -33.12 11.17 6.00
N THR A 556 -33.46 10.13 6.75
CA THR A 556 -34.20 8.97 6.26
C THR A 556 -35.58 8.90 6.91
N PRO A 557 -36.48 8.06 6.40
CA PRO A 557 -37.79 7.85 7.08
C PRO A 557 -37.68 7.38 8.53
N PHE A 558 -36.50 6.85 8.94
CA PHE A 558 -36.28 6.21 10.22
C PHE A 558 -35.15 6.82 11.05
N ALA A 559 -34.32 7.65 10.46
CA ALA A 559 -33.19 8.30 11.12
C ALA A 559 -33.09 9.77 10.69
N SER A 560 -32.82 10.64 11.63
CA SER A 560 -32.49 12.04 11.39
C SER A 560 -31.17 12.34 12.08
N VAL A 561 -30.11 12.57 11.25
CA VAL A 561 -28.82 13.04 11.72
C VAL A 561 -28.74 14.52 11.36
N PRO A 562 -28.64 15.42 12.35
CA PRO A 562 -28.51 16.85 12.08
C PRO A 562 -27.18 17.13 11.40
N ALA A 563 -27.06 18.28 10.72
CA ALA A 563 -25.78 18.79 10.27
C ALA A 563 -24.86 19.00 11.47
N MET A 564 -23.59 18.66 11.30
CA MET A 564 -22.55 18.76 12.32
C MET A 564 -21.35 19.51 11.74
N ALA A 565 -20.86 20.52 12.45
CA ALA A 565 -19.67 21.25 12.09
C ALA A 565 -18.76 21.43 13.32
N ALA A 566 -17.47 21.31 13.12
CA ALA A 566 -16.46 21.55 14.15
C ALA A 566 -15.13 21.95 13.49
N SER A 567 -14.34 22.72 14.21
CA SER A 567 -12.94 22.98 13.88
C SER A 567 -12.09 22.51 15.06
N LEU A 568 -11.06 21.74 14.78
CA LEU A 568 -10.09 21.25 15.76
C LEU A 568 -8.69 21.61 15.28
N GLU A 569 -7.85 21.97 16.22
CA GLU A 569 -6.43 22.26 15.99
C GLU A 569 -5.60 21.62 17.11
N ASP A 570 -4.42 21.09 16.79
CA ASP A 570 -3.48 20.58 17.78
C ASP A 570 -2.04 20.71 17.26
N SER A 571 -1.09 20.71 18.19
CA SER A 571 0.35 20.86 17.89
C SER A 571 1.12 19.67 18.45
N PHE A 572 1.93 19.04 17.60
CA PHE A 572 2.77 17.88 17.94
C PHE A 572 4.24 18.24 17.83
N HIS A 573 5.08 17.64 18.65
CA HIS A 573 6.53 17.84 18.57
C HIS A 573 7.27 16.59 19.04
N ASN A 574 8.26 16.19 18.25
CA ASN A 574 9.03 14.99 18.52
C ASN A 574 10.54 15.23 18.37
N LEU A 575 11.32 14.57 19.21
CA LEU A 575 12.77 14.45 19.07
C LEU A 575 13.12 13.01 18.67
N SER A 576 13.36 12.81 17.39
CA SER A 576 13.84 11.52 16.87
C SER A 576 15.36 11.48 16.87
N TYR A 577 15.94 10.33 17.19
CA TYR A 577 17.38 10.13 17.19
C TYR A 577 17.76 8.72 16.76
N ASP A 578 18.97 8.57 16.26
CA ASP A 578 19.58 7.28 16.01
C ASP A 578 21.06 7.28 16.36
N GLY A 579 21.59 6.09 16.53
CA GLY A 579 23.02 5.89 16.73
C GLY A 579 23.42 4.49 16.29
N SER A 580 24.55 4.37 15.61
CA SER A 580 25.11 3.08 15.22
C SER A 580 26.62 3.02 15.46
N LEU A 581 27.09 1.82 15.70
CA LEU A 581 28.49 1.49 15.80
C LEU A 581 28.79 0.39 14.78
N THR A 582 29.61 0.70 13.79
CA THR A 582 30.02 -0.22 12.73
C THR A 582 31.49 -0.58 12.91
N TYR A 583 31.81 -1.88 12.82
CA TYR A 583 33.18 -2.33 12.84
C TYR A 583 33.51 -3.12 11.55
N HIS A 584 34.50 -2.62 10.81
CA HIS A 584 35.01 -3.23 9.60
C HIS A 584 36.10 -4.25 9.97
N PHE A 585 35.75 -5.55 9.94
CA PHE A 585 36.69 -6.65 10.20
C PHE A 585 37.71 -6.77 9.05
N THR A 586 37.22 -6.57 7.83
CA THR A 586 37.99 -6.48 6.59
C THR A 586 37.33 -5.43 5.68
N ASP A 587 37.95 -5.12 4.54
CA ASP A 587 37.36 -4.21 3.52
C ASP A 587 36.05 -4.74 2.91
N THR A 588 35.77 -6.03 3.07
CA THR A 588 34.61 -6.72 2.50
C THR A 588 33.68 -7.33 3.54
N PHE A 589 33.94 -7.11 4.83
CA PHE A 589 33.08 -7.61 5.91
C PHE A 589 33.02 -6.62 7.07
N ASN A 590 31.81 -6.18 7.39
CA ASN A 590 31.52 -5.40 8.58
C ASN A 590 30.29 -5.92 9.32
N ALA A 591 30.17 -5.51 10.56
CA ALA A 591 28.98 -5.70 11.37
C ALA A 591 28.68 -4.41 12.11
N PHE A 592 27.40 -4.19 12.39
CA PHE A 592 26.93 -3.01 13.07
C PHE A 592 25.88 -3.34 14.14
N VAL A 593 25.79 -2.48 15.13
CA VAL A 593 24.65 -2.38 16.02
C VAL A 593 24.07 -0.99 15.89
N ARG A 594 22.75 -0.90 15.77
CA ARG A 594 22.03 0.36 15.62
C ARG A 594 20.86 0.43 16.60
N TYR A 595 20.65 1.61 17.17
CA TYR A 595 19.43 1.99 17.84
C TYR A 595 18.81 3.16 17.07
N ALA A 596 17.52 3.13 16.83
CA ALA A 596 16.84 4.19 16.09
C ALA A 596 15.43 4.40 16.61
N THR A 597 14.98 5.64 16.59
CA THR A 597 13.61 6.02 16.90
C THR A 597 12.88 6.57 15.69
N GLY A 598 11.57 6.46 15.72
CA GLY A 598 10.66 7.07 14.73
C GLY A 598 9.37 7.48 15.39
N TYR A 599 8.63 8.36 14.74
CA TYR A 599 7.31 8.75 15.20
C TYR A 599 6.38 8.99 14.01
N ARG A 600 5.10 8.83 14.28
CA ARG A 600 4.02 9.27 13.42
C ARG A 600 3.17 10.25 14.21
N SER A 601 2.91 11.42 13.63
CA SER A 601 2.18 12.50 14.28
C SER A 601 0.77 12.06 14.65
N GLY A 602 0.24 12.59 15.74
CA GLY A 602 -1.17 12.56 16.05
C GLY A 602 -1.98 13.37 15.04
N GLY A 603 -3.30 13.41 15.22
CA GLY A 603 -4.18 14.13 14.31
C GLY A 603 -5.65 13.84 14.53
N PHE A 604 -6.43 13.98 13.48
CA PHE A 604 -7.90 13.93 13.54
C PHE A 604 -8.45 12.91 12.54
N ASN A 605 -9.49 12.16 12.93
CA ASN A 605 -10.18 11.24 12.04
C ASN A 605 -11.14 11.98 11.11
N GLY A 606 -10.85 12.06 9.82
CA GLY A 606 -11.74 12.68 8.86
C GLY A 606 -13.08 11.96 8.69
N GLU A 607 -13.12 10.64 8.89
CA GLU A 607 -14.35 9.82 8.75
C GLU A 607 -15.16 9.68 10.04
N VAL A 608 -14.63 10.12 11.16
CA VAL A 608 -15.32 10.10 12.47
C VAL A 608 -15.32 11.51 13.03
N PHE A 609 -16.52 12.07 13.16
CA PHE A 609 -16.72 13.47 13.57
C PHE A 609 -16.06 13.79 14.91
N ALA A 610 -15.26 14.86 14.94
CA ALA A 610 -14.60 15.43 16.11
C ALA A 610 -13.83 14.38 16.95
N ASN A 611 -13.10 13.47 16.28
CA ASN A 611 -12.32 12.43 16.94
C ASN A 611 -10.83 12.64 16.65
N ALA A 612 -10.05 12.88 17.68
CA ALA A 612 -8.60 13.02 17.66
C ALA A 612 -7.92 11.69 18.02
N TYR A 613 -6.67 11.55 17.65
CA TYR A 613 -5.76 10.48 18.07
C TYR A 613 -4.36 11.05 18.34
N ASP A 614 -3.63 10.42 19.25
CA ASP A 614 -2.30 10.85 19.69
C ASP A 614 -1.18 10.35 18.75
N GLU A 615 0.02 10.86 18.96
CA GLU A 615 1.22 10.41 18.23
C GLU A 615 1.56 8.94 18.55
N GLU A 616 2.18 8.27 17.58
CA GLU A 616 2.77 6.94 17.72
C GLU A 616 4.28 7.08 17.78
N THR A 617 4.93 6.39 18.69
CA THR A 617 6.40 6.34 18.80
C THR A 617 6.92 4.91 18.68
N VAL A 618 8.12 4.80 18.15
CA VAL A 618 8.77 3.54 17.87
C VAL A 618 10.24 3.60 18.22
N ASP A 619 10.70 2.55 18.91
CA ASP A 619 12.09 2.28 19.19
C ASP A 619 12.53 0.97 18.54
N GLN A 620 13.74 0.93 18.00
CA GLN A 620 14.28 -0.29 17.41
C GLN A 620 15.75 -0.48 17.72
N TRP A 621 16.09 -1.70 18.17
CA TRP A 621 17.45 -2.21 18.15
C TRP A 621 17.65 -3.10 16.93
N GLU A 622 18.78 -2.95 16.26
CA GLU A 622 19.17 -3.76 15.11
C GLU A 622 20.64 -4.17 15.21
N ILE A 623 20.91 -5.45 14.97
CA ILE A 623 22.26 -5.98 14.79
C ILE A 623 22.33 -6.51 13.38
N GLY A 624 23.25 -5.98 12.58
CA GLY A 624 23.40 -6.39 11.19
C GLY A 624 24.83 -6.71 10.81
N MET A 625 24.94 -7.42 9.71
CA MET A 625 26.22 -7.67 9.04
C MET A 625 26.09 -7.49 7.53
N LYS A 626 27.16 -7.03 6.91
CA LYS A 626 27.29 -6.89 5.46
C LYS A 626 28.63 -7.46 5.02
N SER A 627 28.58 -8.32 3.99
CA SER A 627 29.80 -9.04 3.61
C SER A 627 29.82 -9.40 2.12
N GLU A 628 31.01 -9.37 1.56
CA GLU A 628 31.33 -9.82 0.20
C GLU A 628 32.44 -10.86 0.25
N TRP A 629 32.26 -11.98 -0.44
CA TRP A 629 33.12 -13.13 -0.45
C TRP A 629 33.45 -13.56 -1.89
N LEU A 630 34.50 -14.39 -2.06
CA LEU A 630 34.88 -15.01 -3.34
C LEU A 630 35.09 -13.94 -4.42
N ASP A 631 35.91 -12.95 -4.14
CA ASP A 631 36.20 -11.83 -5.04
C ASP A 631 34.94 -11.09 -5.49
N ARG A 632 34.05 -10.78 -4.51
CA ARG A 632 32.74 -10.14 -4.69
C ARG A 632 31.71 -10.98 -5.48
N ARG A 633 31.90 -12.29 -5.60
CA ARG A 633 30.93 -13.19 -6.25
C ARG A 633 29.79 -13.63 -5.34
N LEU A 634 29.92 -13.43 -4.05
CA LEU A 634 28.88 -13.71 -3.07
C LEU A 634 28.76 -12.50 -2.12
N ARG A 635 27.60 -11.87 -2.12
CA ARG A 635 27.21 -10.84 -1.16
C ARG A 635 26.15 -11.41 -0.22
N LEU A 636 26.36 -11.23 1.08
CA LEU A 636 25.45 -11.65 2.13
C LEU A 636 25.26 -10.48 3.10
N ASN A 637 24.03 -9.98 3.17
CA ASN A 637 23.58 -8.98 4.11
C ASN A 637 22.49 -9.60 4.98
N ALA A 638 22.58 -9.40 6.30
CA ALA A 638 21.60 -9.91 7.25
C ALA A 638 21.43 -8.96 8.41
N SER A 639 20.22 -8.89 8.95
CA SER A 639 19.94 -8.19 10.20
C SER A 639 18.94 -8.94 11.07
N LEU A 640 19.09 -8.75 12.38
CA LEU A 640 18.14 -9.13 13.43
C LEU A 640 17.69 -7.85 14.11
N TYR A 641 16.41 -7.71 14.37
CA TYR A 641 15.87 -6.51 14.99
C TYR A 641 14.84 -6.83 16.06
N GLN A 642 14.80 -5.94 17.06
CA GLN A 642 13.73 -5.83 18.07
C GLN A 642 13.10 -4.44 17.90
N TYR A 643 11.79 -4.41 17.78
CA TYR A 643 10.97 -3.23 17.51
C TYR A 643 9.91 -3.13 18.59
N ASP A 644 9.86 -2.01 19.28
CA ASP A 644 8.88 -1.71 20.31
C ASP A 644 8.13 -0.43 19.93
N ALA A 645 6.79 -0.50 19.95
CA ALA A 645 5.92 0.61 19.58
C ALA A 645 4.99 0.97 20.74
N GLU A 646 4.85 2.26 21.00
CA GLU A 646 3.90 2.82 21.95
C GLU A 646 2.84 3.64 21.18
N ASP A 647 1.61 3.59 21.70
CA ASP A 647 0.45 4.30 21.11
C ASP A 647 0.25 4.05 19.60
N LEU A 648 0.52 2.82 19.19
CA LEU A 648 0.49 2.39 17.79
C LEU A 648 -0.85 2.73 17.12
N GLN A 649 -0.82 3.55 16.10
CA GLN A 649 -2.02 3.97 15.38
C GLN A 649 -2.52 2.86 14.45
N GLN A 650 -3.73 2.37 14.71
CA GLN A 650 -4.35 1.29 13.94
C GLN A 650 -5.74 1.69 13.43
N SER A 651 -6.00 1.31 12.19
CA SER A 651 -7.33 1.42 11.61
C SER A 651 -8.20 0.28 12.13
N VAL A 652 -9.25 0.61 12.84
CA VAL A 652 -10.22 -0.32 13.41
C VAL A 652 -11.53 -0.21 12.64
N ILE A 653 -12.01 -1.32 12.09
CA ILE A 653 -13.33 -1.38 11.49
C ILE A 653 -14.35 -1.47 12.63
N ARG A 654 -15.24 -0.48 12.68
CA ARG A 654 -16.34 -0.43 13.64
C ARG A 654 -17.66 -0.57 12.91
N VAL A 655 -18.50 -1.44 13.44
CA VAL A 655 -19.89 -1.59 12.97
C VAL A 655 -20.82 -1.02 14.01
N VAL A 656 -21.41 0.13 13.74
CA VAL A 656 -22.32 0.82 14.64
C VAL A 656 -23.68 0.98 13.96
N ASN A 657 -24.74 0.44 14.57
CA ASN A 657 -26.10 0.45 13.98
C ASN A 657 -26.11 -0.07 12.53
N SER A 658 -25.33 -1.12 12.29
CA SER A 658 -25.14 -1.74 10.96
C SER A 658 -24.44 -0.86 9.91
N ALA A 659 -23.91 0.29 10.28
CA ALA A 659 -23.02 1.08 9.42
C ALA A 659 -21.57 0.70 9.70
N VAL A 660 -20.80 0.40 8.63
CA VAL A 660 -19.36 0.15 8.72
C VAL A 660 -18.63 1.48 8.67
N THR A 661 -17.72 1.71 9.62
CA THR A 661 -16.84 2.87 9.63
C THR A 661 -15.43 2.45 10.02
N SER A 662 -14.44 3.09 9.44
CA SER A 662 -13.04 2.93 9.82
C SER A 662 -12.63 4.12 10.69
N ALA A 663 -12.04 3.83 11.84
CA ALA A 663 -11.48 4.85 12.73
C ALA A 663 -10.03 4.53 13.03
N LEU A 664 -9.17 5.51 12.93
CA LEU A 664 -7.81 5.42 13.43
C LEU A 664 -7.84 5.60 14.95
N VAL A 665 -7.21 4.70 15.67
CA VAL A 665 -7.12 4.73 17.13
C VAL A 665 -5.71 4.38 17.56
N ASN A 666 -5.28 4.91 18.73
CA ASN A 666 -4.04 4.47 19.35
C ASN A 666 -4.25 3.08 19.95
N ALA A 667 -3.58 2.09 19.40
CA ALA A 667 -3.81 0.66 19.67
C ALA A 667 -2.95 0.11 20.83
N GLY A 668 -2.36 1.00 21.64
CA GLY A 668 -1.53 0.64 22.78
C GLY A 668 -0.11 0.23 22.39
N GLU A 669 0.40 -0.87 22.99
CA GLU A 669 1.80 -1.27 22.88
C GLU A 669 1.95 -2.53 22.03
N ALA A 670 3.03 -2.62 21.25
CA ALA A 670 3.38 -3.81 20.50
C ALA A 670 4.89 -4.02 20.49
N SER A 671 5.32 -5.23 20.82
CA SER A 671 6.73 -5.65 20.72
C SER A 671 6.88 -6.69 19.62
N ARG A 672 7.86 -6.52 18.75
CA ARG A 672 8.11 -7.40 17.61
C ARG A 672 9.60 -7.63 17.45
N TRP A 673 9.96 -8.82 17.02
CA TRP A 673 11.31 -9.12 16.59
C TRP A 673 11.29 -9.80 15.23
N GLY A 674 12.39 -9.70 14.49
CA GLY A 674 12.45 -10.31 13.18
C GLY A 674 13.85 -10.35 12.61
N ALA A 675 13.94 -10.87 11.40
CA ALA A 675 15.18 -11.02 10.65
C ALA A 675 14.95 -10.69 9.18
N ASP A 676 15.91 -9.99 8.59
CA ASP A 676 16.00 -9.75 7.16
C ASP A 676 17.31 -10.35 6.63
N VAL A 677 17.26 -11.05 5.50
CA VAL A 677 18.42 -11.65 4.83
C VAL A 677 18.35 -11.40 3.34
N GLU A 678 19.45 -10.90 2.78
CA GLU A 678 19.65 -10.80 1.34
C GLU A 678 20.94 -11.50 0.92
N ILE A 679 20.85 -12.37 -0.07
CA ILE A 679 21.98 -13.06 -0.66
C ILE A 679 21.97 -12.79 -2.17
N LEU A 680 23.10 -12.37 -2.70
CA LEU A 680 23.33 -12.26 -4.13
C LEU A 680 24.60 -13.06 -4.47
N ALA A 681 24.49 -13.97 -5.42
CA ALA A 681 25.58 -14.86 -5.80
C ALA A 681 25.75 -14.90 -7.31
N ALA A 682 26.98 -14.76 -7.78
CA ALA A 682 27.39 -14.95 -9.17
C ALA A 682 28.28 -16.22 -9.29
N PRO A 683 27.68 -17.43 -9.27
CA PRO A 683 28.45 -18.67 -9.30
C PRO A 683 29.26 -18.85 -10.58
N ILE A 684 28.79 -18.29 -11.67
CA ILE A 684 29.49 -18.14 -12.96
C ILE A 684 29.24 -16.72 -13.50
N ASP A 685 30.03 -16.26 -14.46
CA ASP A 685 30.01 -14.86 -14.94
C ASP A 685 28.65 -14.43 -15.51
N ASP A 686 27.93 -15.36 -16.12
CA ASP A 686 26.68 -15.09 -16.80
C ASP A 686 25.43 -15.46 -15.98
N LEU A 687 25.56 -15.79 -14.69
CA LEU A 687 24.45 -16.18 -13.82
C LEU A 687 24.52 -15.47 -12.47
N THR A 688 23.48 -14.71 -12.19
CA THR A 688 23.26 -14.11 -10.87
C THR A 688 22.03 -14.73 -10.21
N LEU A 689 22.20 -15.19 -8.97
CA LEU A 689 21.13 -15.74 -8.13
C LEU A 689 20.89 -14.80 -6.96
N GLY A 690 19.64 -14.47 -6.71
CA GLY A 690 19.22 -13.62 -5.61
C GLY A 690 18.28 -14.35 -4.66
N LEU A 691 18.42 -14.10 -3.36
CA LEU A 691 17.48 -14.50 -2.32
C LEU A 691 17.23 -13.31 -1.39
N GLY A 692 15.97 -12.94 -1.22
CA GLY A 692 15.51 -12.06 -0.16
C GLY A 692 14.57 -12.83 0.76
N TRP A 693 14.80 -12.80 2.07
CA TRP A 693 13.93 -13.41 3.06
C TRP A 693 13.71 -12.47 4.22
N SER A 694 12.46 -12.37 4.65
CA SER A 694 12.06 -11.58 5.81
C SER A 694 11.18 -12.42 6.73
N TYR A 695 11.45 -12.32 8.01
CA TYR A 695 10.67 -12.94 9.06
C TYR A 695 10.29 -11.93 10.12
N ILE A 696 9.05 -11.98 10.59
CA ILE A 696 8.57 -11.17 11.70
C ILE A 696 7.72 -12.00 12.64
N ASN A 697 7.95 -11.80 13.93
CA ASN A 697 7.16 -12.39 15.01
C ASN A 697 6.84 -11.31 16.05
N GLY A 698 5.75 -11.47 16.76
CA GLY A 698 5.28 -10.60 17.82
C GLY A 698 3.86 -10.10 17.54
N ASP A 699 3.12 -9.87 18.61
CA ASP A 699 1.73 -9.45 18.62
C ASP A 699 1.59 -8.10 19.35
N PHE A 700 0.38 -7.67 19.59
CA PHE A 700 0.10 -6.54 20.45
C PHE A 700 0.22 -6.95 21.93
N ASP A 701 1.02 -6.21 22.70
CA ASP A 701 1.17 -6.43 24.15
C ASP A 701 -0.03 -5.85 24.91
N LYS A 702 -0.51 -4.70 24.44
CA LYS A 702 -1.70 -4.04 24.95
C LYS A 702 -2.51 -3.45 23.81
N PHE A 703 -3.80 -3.68 23.84
CA PHE A 703 -4.74 -3.02 22.95
C PHE A 703 -5.85 -2.40 23.80
N PRO A 704 -6.16 -1.11 23.62
CA PRO A 704 -7.18 -0.46 24.44
C PRO A 704 -8.52 -1.17 24.26
N ALA A 705 -9.07 -1.62 25.37
CA ALA A 705 -10.35 -2.27 25.37
C ALA A 705 -11.42 -1.29 24.83
N THR A 706 -12.09 -1.68 23.75
CA THR A 706 -13.27 -0.93 23.31
C THR A 706 -14.37 -1.17 24.33
N CYS A 707 -14.67 -0.15 25.14
CA CYS A 707 -15.68 -0.23 26.18
C CYS A 707 -17.00 0.40 25.70
N THR A 708 -18.13 -0.13 26.15
CA THR A 708 -19.43 0.55 26.00
C THR A 708 -19.50 1.73 26.94
N GLY A 709 -20.22 2.77 26.57
CA GLY A 709 -20.54 3.90 27.45
C GLY A 709 -21.54 3.58 28.58
N GLY A 710 -21.75 2.32 28.96
CA GLY A 710 -22.61 1.86 30.02
C GLY A 710 -22.00 1.96 31.42
N THR A 711 -22.82 1.82 32.48
CA THR A 711 -22.34 1.77 33.87
C THR A 711 -22.78 0.46 34.53
N PRO A 712 -21.85 -0.51 34.77
CA PRO A 712 -20.45 -0.48 34.48
C PRO A 712 -20.18 -0.65 32.98
N PRO A 713 -19.08 -0.08 32.45
CA PRO A 713 -18.69 -0.31 31.06
C PRO A 713 -18.33 -1.79 30.86
N VAL A 714 -18.79 -2.38 29.76
CA VAL A 714 -18.35 -3.70 29.34
C VAL A 714 -17.25 -3.49 28.30
N CYS A 715 -16.05 -3.94 28.63
CA CYS A 715 -14.89 -3.82 27.77
C CYS A 715 -14.61 -5.13 27.06
N LEU A 716 -14.19 -5.06 25.81
CA LEU A 716 -13.70 -6.22 25.06
C LEU A 716 -12.32 -6.65 25.60
N ASN A 717 -12.17 -7.93 25.86
CA ASN A 717 -10.85 -8.48 26.09
C ASN A 717 -10.20 -8.75 24.73
N THR A 718 -9.20 -7.96 24.37
CA THR A 718 -8.59 -7.93 23.04
C THR A 718 -7.23 -8.59 23.02
N ASN A 719 -7.00 -9.63 23.81
CA ASN A 719 -5.72 -10.34 23.88
C ASN A 719 -5.33 -11.08 22.58
N ASP A 720 -6.16 -10.98 21.54
CA ASP A 720 -6.05 -11.82 20.35
C ASP A 720 -6.13 -10.99 19.06
N ILE A 721 -5.36 -9.91 19.00
CA ILE A 721 -5.33 -9.00 17.85
C ILE A 721 -4.22 -9.38 16.92
N ALA A 722 -4.56 -9.51 15.63
CA ALA A 722 -3.61 -9.89 14.59
C ALA A 722 -2.96 -8.69 13.90
N ARG A 723 -1.80 -8.90 13.34
CA ARG A 723 -1.17 -7.97 12.42
C ARG A 723 -1.92 -7.95 11.09
N ARG A 724 -2.48 -6.83 10.72
CA ARG A 724 -3.14 -6.67 9.42
C ARG A 724 -2.14 -6.76 8.28
N SER A 725 -2.43 -7.58 7.28
CA SER A 725 -1.66 -7.71 6.02
C SER A 725 -0.13 -7.86 6.23
N ALA A 726 0.29 -8.40 7.37
CA ALA A 726 1.69 -8.60 7.74
C ALA A 726 1.99 -10.09 7.96
N PRO A 727 2.38 -10.81 6.91
CA PRO A 727 2.71 -12.23 7.00
C PRO A 727 4.00 -12.47 7.79
N ASP A 728 4.06 -13.61 8.49
CA ASP A 728 5.24 -13.97 9.28
C ASP A 728 6.47 -14.23 8.42
N HIS A 729 6.29 -14.81 7.24
CA HIS A 729 7.37 -15.14 6.32
C HIS A 729 7.11 -14.58 4.93
N GLN A 730 8.16 -14.00 4.36
CA GLN A 730 8.21 -13.61 2.95
C GLN A 730 9.52 -14.06 2.33
N LEU A 731 9.48 -14.53 1.09
CA LEU A 731 10.65 -15.00 0.35
C LEU A 731 10.57 -14.51 -1.09
N SER A 732 11.67 -13.98 -1.60
CA SER A 732 11.87 -13.66 -3.02
C SER A 732 13.11 -14.38 -3.52
N LEU A 733 12.99 -15.19 -4.55
CA LEU A 733 14.10 -15.85 -5.23
C LEU A 733 14.18 -15.30 -6.65
N THR A 734 15.38 -14.98 -7.11
CA THR A 734 15.63 -14.50 -8.47
C THR A 734 16.78 -15.27 -9.12
N ALA A 735 16.69 -15.47 -10.41
CA ALA A 735 17.79 -15.98 -11.24
C ALA A 735 17.84 -15.15 -12.52
N ASP A 736 18.99 -14.56 -12.79
CA ASP A 736 19.30 -13.82 -14.01
C ASP A 736 20.45 -14.52 -14.73
N TRP A 737 20.19 -15.05 -15.93
CA TRP A 737 21.10 -15.92 -16.64
C TRP A 737 21.22 -15.54 -18.12
N THR A 738 22.41 -15.08 -18.52
CA THR A 738 22.78 -14.96 -19.94
C THR A 738 23.27 -16.33 -20.43
N PHE A 739 22.36 -17.14 -20.98
CA PHE A 739 22.67 -18.52 -21.32
C PHE A 739 23.33 -18.70 -22.70
N ALA A 740 23.31 -17.69 -23.55
CA ALA A 740 23.98 -17.69 -24.83
C ALA A 740 24.39 -16.28 -25.26
N ARG A 741 25.62 -16.18 -25.80
CA ARG A 741 26.16 -14.98 -26.44
C ARG A 741 26.49 -15.28 -27.88
N THR A 742 25.98 -14.48 -28.82
CA THR A 742 26.15 -14.68 -30.26
C THR A 742 26.44 -13.35 -30.96
N ASP A 743 26.94 -13.40 -32.18
CA ASP A 743 27.16 -12.20 -32.99
C ASP A 743 25.85 -11.44 -33.31
N SER A 744 24.72 -12.11 -33.20
CA SER A 744 23.38 -11.52 -33.41
C SER A 744 22.71 -11.00 -32.14
N GLY A 745 23.38 -11.06 -31.01
CA GLY A 745 22.88 -10.64 -29.70
C GLY A 745 22.96 -11.71 -28.61
N ASN A 746 22.56 -11.37 -27.41
CA ASN A 746 22.63 -12.20 -26.22
C ASN A 746 21.23 -12.72 -25.84
N PHE A 747 21.18 -13.92 -25.26
CA PHE A 747 19.93 -14.53 -24.79
C PHE A 747 19.97 -14.64 -23.27
N ASP A 748 19.00 -14.03 -22.63
CA ASP A 748 18.89 -13.97 -21.17
C ASP A 748 17.57 -14.60 -20.71
N LEU A 749 17.65 -15.29 -19.58
CA LEU A 749 16.50 -15.80 -18.85
C LEU A 749 16.50 -15.21 -17.44
N TYR A 750 15.50 -14.40 -17.14
CA TYR A 750 15.21 -13.96 -15.80
C TYR A 750 14.03 -14.75 -15.24
N MET A 751 14.15 -15.22 -14.01
CA MET A 751 13.08 -15.91 -13.28
C MET A 751 12.96 -15.31 -11.88
N GLN A 752 11.72 -15.20 -11.39
CA GLN A 752 11.42 -14.75 -10.05
C GLN A 752 10.33 -15.62 -9.43
N TYR A 753 10.55 -16.05 -8.19
CA TYR A 753 9.57 -16.72 -7.35
C TYR A 753 9.40 -15.94 -6.06
N ASN A 754 8.16 -15.55 -5.74
CA ASN A 754 7.81 -14.82 -4.54
C ASN A 754 6.81 -15.63 -3.73
N TYR A 755 7.12 -15.84 -2.45
CA TYR A 755 6.24 -16.45 -1.47
C TYR A 755 5.90 -15.44 -0.38
N GLN A 756 4.62 -15.39 -0.02
CA GLN A 756 4.11 -14.63 1.10
C GLN A 756 3.23 -15.55 1.94
N GLY A 757 3.49 -15.61 3.25
CA GLY A 757 2.71 -16.40 4.20
C GLY A 757 1.30 -15.87 4.42
N GLU A 758 0.50 -16.58 5.17
CA GLU A 758 -0.83 -16.15 5.59
C GLU A 758 -0.79 -14.81 6.32
N SER A 759 -1.85 -14.02 6.16
CA SER A 759 -2.03 -12.75 6.85
C SER A 759 -3.51 -12.50 7.17
N TYR A 760 -3.82 -11.37 7.81
CA TYR A 760 -5.19 -11.04 8.18
C TYR A 760 -5.67 -9.79 7.45
N ALA A 761 -6.93 -9.80 7.01
CA ALA A 761 -7.54 -8.67 6.28
C ALA A 761 -7.69 -7.42 7.15
N ALA A 762 -7.90 -7.56 8.45
CA ALA A 762 -7.99 -6.47 9.40
C ALA A 762 -7.36 -6.87 10.74
N ALA A 763 -6.81 -5.89 11.47
CA ALA A 763 -6.30 -6.13 12.82
C ALA A 763 -7.43 -6.57 13.75
N ILE A 764 -8.55 -5.86 13.68
CA ILE A 764 -9.74 -6.14 14.47
C ILE A 764 -11.00 -5.58 13.77
N THR A 765 -12.10 -6.31 13.89
CA THR A 765 -13.44 -5.83 13.54
C THR A 765 -14.32 -5.92 14.77
N THR A 766 -14.89 -4.80 15.21
CA THR A 766 -15.75 -4.72 16.40
C THR A 766 -17.15 -4.26 16.05
N GLY A 767 -18.11 -4.59 16.90
CA GLY A 767 -19.47 -4.11 16.78
C GLY A 767 -20.18 -4.02 18.13
N ILE A 768 -21.41 -3.50 18.12
CA ILE A 768 -22.27 -3.44 19.28
C ILE A 768 -23.52 -4.26 18.99
N MET A 769 -23.78 -5.26 19.83
CA MET A 769 -25.00 -6.07 19.76
C MET A 769 -26.01 -5.59 20.81
N GLY A 770 -27.24 -5.40 20.36
CA GLY A 770 -28.31 -4.86 21.22
C GLY A 770 -28.33 -3.33 21.29
N SER A 771 -29.19 -2.78 22.17
CA SER A 771 -29.33 -1.33 22.32
C SER A 771 -29.57 -0.95 23.79
N GLY A 772 -29.25 0.29 24.14
CA GLY A 772 -29.43 0.83 25.49
C GLY A 772 -28.60 0.09 26.53
N ALA A 773 -29.15 -0.25 27.67
CA ALA A 773 -28.45 -0.93 28.76
C ALA A 773 -28.10 -2.40 28.46
N ALA A 774 -28.64 -2.98 27.38
CA ALA A 774 -28.33 -4.34 26.92
C ALA A 774 -27.34 -4.36 25.77
N ALA A 775 -26.73 -3.25 25.42
CA ALA A 775 -25.72 -3.16 24.41
C ALA A 775 -24.42 -3.90 24.85
N ILE A 776 -23.97 -4.85 24.07
CA ILE A 776 -22.76 -5.65 24.35
C ILE A 776 -21.78 -5.44 23.19
N PRO A 777 -20.58 -4.92 23.44
CA PRO A 777 -19.54 -4.89 22.41
C PRO A 777 -19.00 -6.30 22.17
N TYR A 778 -18.59 -6.59 20.96
CA TYR A 778 -17.99 -7.87 20.59
C TYR A 778 -16.99 -7.72 19.44
N VAL A 779 -16.12 -8.71 19.31
CA VAL A 779 -15.13 -8.83 18.22
C VAL A 779 -15.61 -9.90 17.26
N TYR A 780 -15.57 -9.62 15.97
CA TYR A 780 -15.88 -10.59 14.93
C TYR A 780 -14.70 -11.52 14.68
N GLU A 781 -15.00 -12.72 14.18
CA GLU A 781 -13.98 -13.67 13.74
C GLU A 781 -13.04 -13.02 12.71
N ARG A 782 -11.76 -13.39 12.77
CA ARG A 782 -10.75 -12.83 11.86
C ARG A 782 -10.88 -13.44 10.48
N GLN A 783 -10.75 -12.60 9.47
CA GLN A 783 -10.62 -13.04 8.08
C GLN A 783 -9.14 -13.30 7.78
N VAL A 784 -8.81 -14.52 7.42
CA VAL A 784 -7.48 -14.93 6.97
C VAL A 784 -7.38 -14.70 5.47
N LEU A 785 -6.28 -14.11 5.04
CA LEU A 785 -5.84 -14.05 3.65
C LEU A 785 -4.80 -15.16 3.47
N ASP A 786 -5.08 -16.11 2.60
CA ASP A 786 -4.24 -17.27 2.37
C ASP A 786 -2.84 -16.91 1.86
N SER A 787 -1.88 -17.81 2.11
CA SER A 787 -0.53 -17.70 1.57
C SER A 787 -0.55 -17.76 0.04
N ARG A 788 0.41 -17.05 -0.60
CA ARG A 788 0.53 -17.02 -2.06
C ARG A 788 1.95 -17.33 -2.53
N SER A 789 2.05 -17.91 -3.74
CA SER A 789 3.30 -18.28 -4.41
C SER A 789 3.26 -17.85 -5.86
N LEU A 790 3.95 -16.79 -6.22
CA LEU A 790 3.91 -16.20 -7.55
C LEU A 790 5.20 -16.48 -8.31
N LEU A 791 5.08 -17.05 -9.51
CA LEU A 791 6.20 -17.31 -10.43
C LEU A 791 6.12 -16.36 -11.62
N GLY A 792 7.20 -15.63 -11.88
CA GLY A 792 7.38 -14.80 -13.07
C GLY A 792 8.61 -15.23 -13.87
N ALA A 793 8.62 -14.96 -15.17
CA ALA A 793 9.77 -15.18 -16.03
C ALA A 793 9.82 -14.19 -17.20
N ARG A 794 11.05 -13.89 -17.66
CA ARG A 794 11.34 -13.10 -18.86
C ARG A 794 12.42 -13.80 -19.67
N LEU A 795 12.17 -14.04 -20.94
CA LEU A 795 13.13 -14.56 -21.91
C LEU A 795 13.44 -13.45 -22.91
N SER A 796 14.64 -12.94 -22.89
CA SER A 796 15.06 -11.80 -23.70
C SER A 796 16.12 -12.18 -24.73
N TRP A 797 15.98 -11.63 -25.90
CA TRP A 797 17.05 -11.54 -26.92
C TRP A 797 17.46 -10.08 -26.99
N ARG A 798 18.59 -9.71 -26.39
CA ARG A 798 19.10 -8.34 -26.28
C ARG A 798 20.33 -8.09 -27.14
N ASP A 799 20.69 -6.84 -27.25
CA ASP A 799 21.83 -6.38 -28.04
C ASP A 799 21.75 -6.79 -29.52
N ILE A 800 20.52 -6.90 -30.05
CA ILE A 800 20.30 -7.16 -31.48
C ILE A 800 20.76 -5.93 -32.24
N PRO A 801 21.78 -6.04 -33.13
CA PRO A 801 22.32 -4.87 -33.81
C PRO A 801 21.34 -4.31 -34.87
N VAL A 802 21.00 -3.02 -34.76
CA VAL A 802 20.18 -2.28 -35.72
C VAL A 802 20.96 -1.03 -36.13
N GLY A 803 21.86 -1.19 -37.12
CA GLY A 803 22.79 -0.14 -37.44
C GLY A 803 23.86 0.05 -36.37
N ASN A 804 23.90 1.21 -35.72
CA ASN A 804 24.73 1.51 -34.55
C ASN A 804 24.02 1.31 -33.21
N ASP A 805 22.73 0.98 -33.27
CA ASP A 805 21.81 0.97 -32.13
C ASP A 805 21.50 -0.45 -31.71
N SER A 806 20.74 -0.61 -30.62
CA SER A 806 20.36 -1.91 -30.08
C SER A 806 18.86 -2.09 -29.98
N LEU A 807 18.41 -3.31 -30.28
CA LEU A 807 17.03 -3.76 -30.06
C LEU A 807 17.04 -4.92 -29.06
N ARG A 808 16.07 -4.95 -28.15
CA ARG A 808 15.75 -6.07 -27.27
C ARG A 808 14.34 -6.55 -27.53
N LEU A 809 14.18 -7.87 -27.69
CA LEU A 809 12.89 -8.53 -27.77
C LEU A 809 12.75 -9.44 -26.55
N THR A 810 11.61 -9.35 -25.86
CA THR A 810 11.36 -10.11 -24.63
C THR A 810 10.01 -10.81 -24.68
N LEU A 811 9.96 -12.07 -24.28
CA LEU A 811 8.74 -12.77 -23.88
C LEU A 811 8.67 -12.72 -22.35
N TYR A 812 7.55 -12.30 -21.82
CA TYR A 812 7.37 -12.23 -20.35
C TYR A 812 6.08 -12.90 -19.89
N GLY A 813 6.08 -13.31 -18.63
CA GLY A 813 4.87 -13.79 -17.96
C GLY A 813 4.97 -13.60 -16.46
N ARG A 814 3.82 -13.31 -15.85
CA ARG A 814 3.61 -13.13 -14.40
C ARG A 814 2.55 -14.09 -13.94
N ASN A 815 2.61 -14.48 -12.67
CA ASN A 815 1.72 -15.49 -12.09
C ASN A 815 1.56 -16.70 -13.04
N LEU A 816 2.68 -17.24 -13.51
CA LEU A 816 2.69 -18.31 -14.53
C LEU A 816 2.00 -19.59 -14.06
N THR A 817 1.88 -19.81 -12.77
CA THR A 817 1.15 -20.90 -12.13
C THR A 817 -0.36 -20.67 -12.09
N ASP A 818 -0.81 -19.45 -12.42
CA ASP A 818 -2.22 -19.00 -12.38
C ASP A 818 -2.84 -19.22 -11.00
N GLU A 819 -2.10 -18.79 -9.97
CA GLU A 819 -2.56 -18.90 -8.60
C GLU A 819 -3.65 -17.87 -8.31
N ASP A 820 -4.77 -18.36 -7.78
CA ASP A 820 -5.83 -17.50 -7.24
C ASP A 820 -5.46 -17.13 -5.81
N TYR A 821 -5.35 -15.84 -5.51
CA TYR A 821 -4.99 -15.39 -4.18
C TYR A 821 -5.75 -14.12 -3.79
N PRO A 822 -6.21 -14.03 -2.53
CA PRO A 822 -6.81 -12.80 -2.03
C PRO A 822 -5.71 -11.74 -1.82
N ALA A 823 -5.90 -10.58 -2.45
CA ALA A 823 -5.01 -9.42 -2.29
C ALA A 823 -5.48 -8.49 -1.17
N TYR A 824 -6.79 -8.46 -0.92
CA TYR A 824 -7.42 -7.62 0.09
C TYR A 824 -8.72 -8.26 0.58
N GLY A 825 -9.13 -7.94 1.81
CA GLY A 825 -10.39 -8.43 2.35
C GLY A 825 -11.04 -7.46 3.33
N ILE A 826 -12.36 -7.51 3.43
CA ILE A 826 -13.16 -6.77 4.41
C ILE A 826 -14.05 -7.73 5.19
N ASN A 827 -13.94 -7.66 6.52
CA ASN A 827 -14.88 -8.31 7.40
C ASN A 827 -16.00 -7.31 7.74
N PHE A 828 -17.17 -7.52 7.20
CA PHE A 828 -18.35 -6.65 7.44
C PHE A 828 -19.07 -6.93 8.77
N GLY A 829 -18.50 -7.75 9.63
CA GLY A 829 -18.98 -7.90 11.02
C GLY A 829 -20.44 -8.28 11.13
N SER A 830 -21.29 -7.36 11.62
CA SER A 830 -22.72 -7.61 11.84
C SER A 830 -23.52 -7.89 10.57
N LEU A 831 -23.02 -7.53 9.38
CA LEU A 831 -23.60 -7.94 8.11
C LEU A 831 -23.36 -9.43 7.84
N GLY A 832 -22.45 -10.07 8.60
CA GLY A 832 -22.24 -11.51 8.59
C GLY A 832 -21.61 -12.03 7.33
N MET A 833 -20.74 -11.25 6.66
CA MET A 833 -20.06 -11.65 5.43
C MET A 833 -18.61 -11.19 5.39
N TYR A 834 -17.77 -11.97 4.71
CA TYR A 834 -16.45 -11.61 4.25
C TYR A 834 -16.48 -11.29 2.77
N THR A 835 -15.79 -10.23 2.39
CA THR A 835 -15.57 -9.94 0.98
C THR A 835 -14.08 -9.88 0.69
N GLU A 836 -13.70 -10.28 -0.51
CA GLU A 836 -12.30 -10.30 -0.96
C GLU A 836 -12.16 -9.73 -2.36
N GLN A 837 -10.99 -9.15 -2.58
CA GLN A 837 -10.49 -8.81 -3.89
C GLN A 837 -9.35 -9.76 -4.23
N TYR A 838 -9.38 -10.30 -5.43
CA TYR A 838 -8.34 -11.21 -5.89
C TYR A 838 -7.26 -10.47 -6.67
N GLY A 839 -6.04 -10.98 -6.54
CA GLY A 839 -4.91 -10.46 -7.28
C GLY A 839 -4.90 -10.85 -8.75
N GLU A 840 -3.91 -10.32 -9.45
CA GLU A 840 -3.75 -10.46 -10.90
C GLU A 840 -3.66 -11.93 -11.35
N PRO A 841 -4.44 -12.35 -12.38
CA PRO A 841 -4.31 -13.68 -12.97
C PRO A 841 -2.98 -13.85 -13.69
N ARG A 842 -2.78 -15.00 -14.33
CA ARG A 842 -1.65 -15.20 -15.22
C ARG A 842 -1.69 -14.20 -16.37
N THR A 843 -0.65 -13.37 -16.45
CA THR A 843 -0.44 -12.46 -17.57
C THR A 843 0.83 -12.81 -18.32
N TYR A 844 0.82 -12.59 -19.64
CA TYR A 844 1.98 -12.85 -20.51
C TYR A 844 1.92 -11.97 -21.75
N GLY A 845 3.06 -11.70 -22.33
CA GLY A 845 3.14 -10.84 -23.52
C GLY A 845 4.51 -10.84 -24.16
N ILE A 846 4.61 -9.99 -25.17
CA ILE A 846 5.85 -9.68 -25.87
C ILE A 846 6.21 -8.20 -25.69
N GLU A 847 7.49 -7.91 -25.63
CA GLU A 847 8.03 -6.56 -25.48
C GLU A 847 9.15 -6.33 -26.49
N ALA A 848 9.16 -5.17 -27.09
CA ALA A 848 10.26 -4.67 -27.90
C ALA A 848 10.80 -3.38 -27.29
N ALA A 849 12.09 -3.31 -27.01
CA ALA A 849 12.76 -2.13 -26.51
C ALA A 849 13.91 -1.74 -27.45
N TYR A 850 13.90 -0.48 -27.88
CA TYR A 850 14.90 0.10 -28.76
C TYR A 850 15.61 1.26 -28.05
N SER A 851 16.92 1.34 -28.23
CA SER A 851 17.74 2.42 -27.70
C SER A 851 18.83 2.84 -28.67
N PHE A 852 19.02 4.15 -28.84
CA PHE A 852 20.15 4.72 -29.58
C PHE A 852 20.85 5.82 -28.80
#